data_5ea5123c1cdfb2f9871e722d27229141
#
_entry.id   5ea5123c1cdfb2f9871e722d27229141
#
_cell.length_a   1.000
_cell.length_b   1.000
_cell.length_c   1.000
_cell.angle_alpha   90.00
_cell.angle_beta   90.00
_cell.angle_gamma   90.00
#
_symmetry.space_group_name_H-M   'P 1'
#
loop_
_entity.id
_entity.type
_entity.pdbx_description
1 polymer ?
#
loop_
_entity_poly.entity_id
_entity_poly.type
_entity_poly.pdbx_seq_one_letter_code
_entity_poly.pdbx_strand_id
1 'polypeptide(L)'
;MKLSSFSALLLASTAVPAMALDDEVQSTGSTVAISNDEIEEPVEDDSSGEIVVTAQRIRGSVDTDVPPVEELNEADIASLGASSLTDLVAAVAPQANSGRGRGGGQPIVLLNGQRISGFRELRDLPPEAIRQVQIFPEEVALKYGFRPDQRVINFILKDNFASFSTEFEHAQPEDGGFATNEFEATLTRIGASTRFNLDVELERSTALTESERDLISSGGSLLARGGNISGLGTNGEISPALSVLAGSNVTEAGVPLGISNPSLLQFAGTANRLNDGDIGDARTLLPKTERLEVNGTWSRSLGPQTVLSLNANYALTGSESLLGLPGTSFVVPGTSPFSPFGQDVTLSRYFDTPRPLERESETHVFQTGSTFNHLLGGWRWTVTGNYARTANDTRTTRNADFMALRAGVLAGTINSFAADFGANLLFQAPDLASSVNQNIDVRSTLAGTPLTLPAGDVQMTFASGFTRQMLDSETWRSGVTTDVSLRRNILNHSVNAELPLTGRDFGIGSTIGEWSVNGNIGYSDLSDFGKLLEYGAGLRWAPARNLTFQASITGDENAPAIGQLGNPTLVTPNVATYDFTRGESLFINVVTGGNPALIGEKRRDVILNANWSPDFIKDFALQFSYFKNNSRNTTSSFPLLTPEIEAAFASRVVRDVDGRLVSIDQRPVNFDRETSQRIRWGLNVSGNIGAETPAGGPPGATGARGGPPGAAAGGSPGGPRAGGGGRGFGGGGRFGAPGGGQPSRWNIALYHTYRIQEEILIRPGVPVLDLLNGSATSSNGGASRHEVELSGGMFHKGFGLRLQGTYKSGTTANGTGLPGSNDLRFSDIAAVNAFLFVNLDQQAKVVKAVPFLKGSRVTLRVENILNDIVDVRDQNGNVPLGYQQGYIDPRGRVFELSFRKRF
;
A
#
# COMPACT_ATOMS: atom_id res chain seq x y z
N MET A 1 -28.70 -5.65 2.00
CA MET A 1 -29.47 -4.39 2.18
C MET A 1 -28.95 -3.48 1.10
N LYS A 2 -29.72 -3.16 0.05
CA LYS A 2 -29.18 -2.38 -1.08
C LYS A 2 -28.83 -0.96 -0.60
N LEU A 3 -27.61 -0.51 -0.79
CA LEU A 3 -27.10 0.83 -0.44
C LEU A 3 -27.84 2.00 -1.12
N SER A 4 -28.78 1.70 -2.04
CA SER A 4 -29.56 2.71 -2.77
C SER A 4 -30.46 3.64 -1.93
N SER A 5 -30.53 3.41 -0.59
CA SER A 5 -31.37 4.21 0.31
C SER A 5 -30.60 5.28 1.12
N PHE A 6 -29.28 5.39 0.94
CA PHE A 6 -28.46 6.32 1.74
C PHE A 6 -28.26 7.72 1.13
N SER A 7 -28.70 7.96 -0.09
CA SER A 7 -28.58 9.29 -0.72
C SER A 7 -29.43 10.42 -0.10
N ALA A 8 -30.28 10.10 0.88
CA ALA A 8 -31.20 11.07 1.50
C ALA A 8 -30.71 11.66 2.83
N LEU A 9 -29.56 11.18 3.37
CA LEU A 9 -29.09 11.62 4.70
C LEU A 9 -28.08 12.78 4.65
N LEU A 10 -27.69 13.23 3.47
CA LEU A 10 -26.61 14.23 3.29
C LEU A 10 -27.09 15.70 3.38
N LEU A 11 -28.39 15.98 3.60
CA LEU A 11 -28.93 17.34 3.63
C LEU A 11 -29.53 17.81 4.99
N ALA A 12 -29.33 17.04 6.07
CA ALA A 12 -29.94 17.35 7.38
C ALA A 12 -28.93 17.58 8.53
N SER A 13 -27.72 18.06 8.25
CA SER A 13 -26.75 18.39 9.32
C SER A 13 -26.58 19.89 9.55
N THR A 14 -27.70 20.58 9.77
CA THR A 14 -27.65 21.91 10.41
C THR A 14 -28.51 21.86 11.69
N ALA A 15 -27.87 21.83 12.82
CA ALA A 15 -28.36 21.96 14.19
C ALA A 15 -28.25 20.70 15.06
N VAL A 16 -27.08 20.50 15.66
CA VAL A 16 -26.97 19.74 16.89
C VAL A 16 -26.87 20.77 18.02
N PRO A 17 -27.84 20.83 18.97
CA PRO A 17 -27.70 21.68 20.15
C PRO A 17 -26.59 21.11 21.03
N ALA A 18 -25.74 21.99 21.53
CA ALA A 18 -24.73 21.71 22.54
C ALA A 18 -25.46 21.25 23.83
N MET A 19 -25.37 19.99 24.19
CA MET A 19 -25.70 19.52 25.52
C MET A 19 -24.55 19.91 26.44
N ALA A 20 -24.75 20.95 27.20
CA ALA A 20 -24.00 21.27 28.40
C ALA A 20 -24.36 20.23 29.48
N LEU A 21 -23.39 19.45 29.91
CA LEU A 21 -23.47 18.69 31.14
C LEU A 21 -22.75 19.49 32.22
N ASP A 22 -23.55 20.15 33.06
CA ASP A 22 -23.09 20.74 34.31
C ASP A 22 -22.70 19.60 35.26
N ASP A 23 -21.45 19.50 35.60
CA ASP A 23 -20.95 18.73 36.73
C ASP A 23 -20.55 19.75 37.84
N GLU A 24 -21.48 19.98 38.73
CA GLU A 24 -21.23 20.66 40.01
C GLU A 24 -20.42 19.70 40.91
N VAL A 25 -19.12 19.95 41.06
CA VAL A 25 -18.31 19.33 42.11
C VAL A 25 -18.12 20.33 43.22
N GLN A 26 -18.89 20.13 44.30
CA GLN A 26 -18.70 20.84 45.58
C GLN A 26 -17.28 20.55 46.11
N SER A 27 -16.52 21.63 46.28
CA SER A 27 -15.24 21.61 47.02
C SER A 27 -15.49 21.74 48.49
N THR A 28 -15.35 20.68 49.26
CA THR A 28 -15.19 20.78 50.71
C THR A 28 -13.73 21.02 51.01
N GLY A 29 -13.44 22.22 51.45
CA GLY A 29 -12.15 22.62 51.98
C GLY A 29 -11.83 21.92 53.29
N SER A 30 -10.62 21.36 53.37
CA SER A 30 -10.01 20.98 54.64
C SER A 30 -8.62 21.60 54.67
N THR A 31 -8.48 22.66 55.45
CA THR A 31 -7.25 23.34 55.74
C THR A 31 -6.48 22.53 56.78
N VAL A 32 -5.34 21.97 56.41
CA VAL A 32 -4.40 21.46 57.40
C VAL A 32 -3.24 22.43 57.49
N ALA A 33 -3.10 23.05 58.66
CA ALA A 33 -1.99 23.90 59.03
C ALA A 33 -0.72 23.02 59.26
N ILE A 34 0.36 23.34 58.60
CA ILE A 34 1.70 22.81 58.90
C ILE A 34 2.50 23.89 59.57
N SER A 35 2.92 23.59 60.78
CA SER A 35 3.77 24.41 61.63
C SER A 35 5.19 24.51 61.08
N ASN A 36 5.72 25.74 61.14
CA ASN A 36 7.16 26.00 60.98
C ASN A 36 7.92 25.36 62.15
N ASP A 37 9.00 24.63 61.85
CA ASP A 37 10.11 24.56 62.77
C ASP A 37 11.41 24.33 62.02
N GLU A 38 12.37 25.13 62.37
CA GLU A 38 13.84 25.01 62.34
C GLU A 38 14.57 25.05 60.98
N ILE A 39 15.26 26.21 60.86
CA ILE A 39 16.34 26.48 59.93
C ILE A 39 17.63 25.88 60.51
N GLU A 40 18.19 24.83 59.88
CA GLU A 40 19.60 24.46 60.02
C GLU A 40 20.43 25.09 58.90
N GLU A 41 21.52 25.76 59.29
CA GLU A 41 22.51 26.38 58.43
C GLU A 41 23.22 25.37 57.53
N PRO A 42 23.53 25.69 56.27
CA PRO A 42 24.23 24.78 55.38
C PRO A 42 25.73 24.64 55.73
N VAL A 43 26.18 23.45 55.94
CA VAL A 43 27.59 23.07 55.96
C VAL A 43 28.12 23.23 54.50
N GLU A 44 29.11 24.07 54.31
CA GLU A 44 29.89 24.17 53.07
C GLU A 44 30.66 22.85 52.86
N ASP A 45 30.23 22.04 51.90
CA ASP A 45 30.99 20.90 51.40
C ASP A 45 31.53 21.28 50.00
N ASP A 46 32.83 21.46 49.98
CA ASP A 46 33.61 21.80 48.81
C ASP A 46 33.81 20.56 47.97
N SER A 47 32.83 20.20 47.17
CA SER A 47 32.94 19.20 46.09
C SER A 47 32.48 19.80 44.81
N SER A 48 33.39 19.95 43.86
CA SER A 48 33.20 20.31 42.47
C SER A 48 32.19 19.40 41.81
N GLY A 49 30.91 19.64 42.01
CA GLY A 49 29.80 18.91 41.38
C GLY A 49 29.71 19.23 39.94
N GLU A 50 30.11 18.30 39.10
CA GLU A 50 29.77 18.25 37.70
C GLU A 50 28.25 18.22 37.58
N ILE A 51 27.67 19.31 37.06
CA ILE A 51 26.22 19.39 36.81
C ILE A 51 25.93 18.45 35.65
N VAL A 52 25.62 17.21 35.94
CA VAL A 52 25.08 16.26 34.97
C VAL A 52 23.65 16.68 34.67
N VAL A 53 23.46 17.44 33.60
CA VAL A 53 22.14 17.72 33.05
C VAL A 53 21.64 16.46 32.36
N THR A 54 21.03 15.56 33.10
CA THR A 54 20.23 14.49 32.53
C THR A 54 19.00 15.12 31.88
N ALA A 55 18.99 15.20 30.53
CA ALA A 55 17.82 15.59 29.79
C ALA A 55 16.71 14.59 30.14
N GLN A 56 15.64 15.04 30.79
CA GLN A 56 14.48 14.20 31.08
C GLN A 56 13.93 13.69 29.74
N ARG A 57 13.92 12.38 29.54
CA ARG A 57 13.29 11.74 28.39
C ARG A 57 11.83 12.19 28.33
N ILE A 58 11.35 12.56 27.15
CA ILE A 58 9.95 12.93 26.93
C ILE A 58 9.09 11.72 27.31
N ARG A 59 8.04 11.94 28.10
CA ARG A 59 7.09 10.90 28.44
C ARG A 59 6.52 10.27 27.16
N GLY A 60 6.60 8.95 27.02
CA GLY A 60 6.15 8.24 25.81
C GLY A 60 7.25 7.97 24.79
N SER A 61 8.49 8.43 25.00
CA SER A 61 9.63 8.01 24.17
C SER A 61 9.95 6.53 24.36
N VAL A 62 10.49 5.92 23.32
CA VAL A 62 11.01 4.54 23.38
C VAL A 62 12.19 4.47 24.35
N ASP A 63 12.16 3.50 25.25
CA ASP A 63 13.24 3.27 26.19
C ASP A 63 14.36 2.47 25.50
N THR A 64 15.32 3.18 24.89
CA THR A 64 16.42 2.60 24.13
C THR A 64 17.62 3.55 24.11
N ASP A 65 18.82 2.99 24.03
CA ASP A 65 20.06 3.73 23.80
C ASP A 65 20.35 3.88 22.29
N VAL A 66 19.57 3.20 21.45
CA VAL A 66 19.66 3.34 19.99
C VAL A 66 19.01 4.67 19.59
N PRO A 67 19.75 5.63 19.01
CA PRO A 67 19.18 6.89 18.58
C PRO A 67 18.17 6.66 17.46
N PRO A 68 17.09 7.47 17.39
CA PRO A 68 16.21 7.44 16.26
C PRO A 68 16.95 7.85 14.97
N VAL A 69 16.54 7.26 13.86
CA VAL A 69 16.99 7.63 12.52
C VAL A 69 16.48 9.02 12.16
N GLU A 70 15.26 9.34 12.63
CA GLU A 70 14.62 10.64 12.45
C GLU A 70 13.66 10.95 13.58
N GLU A 71 13.60 12.24 13.98
CA GLU A 71 12.64 12.77 14.93
C GLU A 71 11.89 13.95 14.32
N LEU A 72 10.54 13.89 14.35
CA LEU A 72 9.67 14.94 13.85
C LEU A 72 8.91 15.56 15.02
N ASN A 73 9.09 16.85 15.23
CA ASN A 73 8.31 17.62 16.19
C ASN A 73 6.96 18.09 15.58
N GLU A 74 6.11 18.77 16.36
CA GLU A 74 4.80 19.26 15.89
C GLU A 74 4.87 20.16 14.64
N ALA A 75 5.95 20.95 14.50
CA ALA A 75 6.12 21.81 13.34
C ALA A 75 6.53 21.01 12.09
N ASP A 76 7.35 19.98 12.29
CA ASP A 76 7.73 19.05 11.20
C ASP A 76 6.50 18.28 10.71
N ILE A 77 5.70 17.75 11.63
CA ILE A 77 4.47 17.03 11.33
C ILE A 77 3.49 17.92 10.55
N ALA A 78 3.29 19.15 11.03
CA ALA A 78 2.40 20.09 10.36
C ALA A 78 2.91 20.51 8.96
N SER A 79 4.24 20.52 8.76
CA SER A 79 4.85 20.85 7.46
C SER A 79 4.60 19.80 6.40
N LEU A 80 4.37 18.54 6.81
CA LEU A 80 4.07 17.45 5.90
C LEU A 80 2.65 17.52 5.30
N GLY A 81 1.76 18.34 5.92
CA GLY A 81 0.41 18.54 5.40
C GLY A 81 -0.51 17.34 5.47
N ALA A 82 -0.16 16.33 6.25
CA ALA A 82 -0.99 15.14 6.42
C ALA A 82 -2.34 15.50 7.06
N SER A 83 -3.44 14.91 6.60
CA SER A 83 -4.78 15.03 7.17
C SER A 83 -5.06 13.92 8.18
N SER A 84 -4.47 12.75 7.99
CA SER A 84 -4.59 11.57 8.83
C SER A 84 -3.22 11.04 9.26
N LEU A 85 -3.21 10.07 10.19
CA LEU A 85 -1.98 9.37 10.53
C LEU A 85 -1.50 8.45 9.39
N THR A 86 -2.42 7.96 8.58
CA THR A 86 -2.11 7.21 7.35
C THR A 86 -1.31 8.06 6.37
N ASP A 87 -1.73 9.29 6.13
CA ASP A 87 -1.00 10.24 5.28
C ASP A 87 0.37 10.60 5.87
N LEU A 88 0.44 10.73 7.20
CA LEU A 88 1.70 11.02 7.87
C LEU A 88 2.69 9.85 7.70
N VAL A 89 2.26 8.61 7.89
CA VAL A 89 3.08 7.41 7.65
C VAL A 89 3.50 7.32 6.18
N ALA A 90 2.59 7.59 5.24
CA ALA A 90 2.90 7.63 3.81
C ALA A 90 3.91 8.73 3.48
N ALA A 91 3.82 9.90 4.14
CA ALA A 91 4.76 11.00 3.94
C ALA A 91 6.19 10.66 4.40
N VAL A 92 6.33 9.87 5.47
CA VAL A 92 7.62 9.43 6.02
C VAL A 92 8.03 8.03 5.55
N ALA A 93 7.28 7.42 4.63
CA ALA A 93 7.54 6.06 4.15
C ALA A 93 8.98 5.84 3.61
N PRO A 94 9.61 6.78 2.89
CA PRO A 94 10.98 6.60 2.43
C PRO A 94 11.99 6.41 3.57
N GLN A 95 11.75 7.05 4.73
CA GLN A 95 12.56 6.92 5.95
C GLN A 95 12.12 5.74 6.83
N ALA A 96 10.83 5.44 6.82
CA ALA A 96 10.19 4.49 7.73
C ALA A 96 10.19 3.05 7.20
N ASN A 97 10.19 2.87 5.89
CA ASN A 97 10.20 1.55 5.29
C ASN A 97 11.58 0.90 5.41
N SER A 98 11.57 -0.35 5.88
CA SER A 98 12.78 -1.18 5.81
C SER A 98 13.02 -1.59 4.37
N GLY A 99 14.18 -1.25 3.81
CA GLY A 99 14.58 -1.69 2.47
C GLY A 99 14.78 -3.21 2.34
N ARG A 100 14.36 -4.04 3.31
CA ARG A 100 14.64 -5.48 3.41
C ARG A 100 13.91 -6.37 2.41
N GLY A 101 13.07 -5.85 1.52
CA GLY A 101 12.59 -6.59 0.36
C GLY A 101 11.19 -7.13 0.49
N ARG A 102 10.87 -8.22 -0.12
CA ARG A 102 9.57 -8.79 -0.43
C ARG A 102 8.47 -8.51 0.60
N GLY A 103 7.40 -7.85 0.15
CA GLY A 103 6.28 -7.46 0.99
C GLY A 103 6.47 -6.12 1.70
N GLY A 104 7.44 -5.27 1.22
CA GLY A 104 7.70 -3.91 1.67
C GLY A 104 7.50 -3.80 3.17
N GLY A 105 8.54 -4.06 3.99
CA GLY A 105 8.45 -4.09 5.44
C GLY A 105 7.79 -2.82 5.97
N GLN A 106 6.47 -2.85 6.10
CA GLN A 106 5.74 -1.76 6.72
C GLN A 106 6.27 -1.57 8.14
N PRO A 107 6.45 -0.34 8.57
CA PRO A 107 7.02 -0.08 9.88
C PRO A 107 6.11 -0.60 10.99
N ILE A 108 6.71 -1.06 12.06
CA ILE A 108 6.03 -1.35 13.32
C ILE A 108 5.64 -0.03 13.95
N VAL A 109 4.40 0.08 14.36
CA VAL A 109 3.89 1.29 14.98
C VAL A 109 3.73 1.09 16.48
N LEU A 110 4.30 2.03 17.24
CA LEU A 110 4.15 2.15 18.69
C LEU A 110 3.39 3.41 19.03
N LEU A 111 2.74 3.41 20.17
CA LEU A 111 2.07 4.56 20.75
C LEU A 111 2.62 4.86 22.14
N ASN A 112 3.17 6.06 22.33
CA ASN A 112 3.77 6.47 23.60
C ASN A 112 4.76 5.42 24.14
N GLY A 113 5.61 4.86 23.25
CA GLY A 113 6.58 3.82 23.59
C GLY A 113 5.98 2.47 23.95
N GLN A 114 4.71 2.24 23.65
CA GLN A 114 4.01 0.99 23.96
C GLN A 114 3.56 0.28 22.68
N ARG A 115 3.53 -1.05 22.76
CA ARG A 115 2.93 -1.88 21.70
C ARG A 115 1.43 -1.70 21.67
N ILE A 116 0.86 -1.72 20.47
CA ILE A 116 -0.57 -1.64 20.17
C ILE A 116 -1.05 -2.93 19.49
N SER A 117 -2.36 -3.14 19.41
CA SER A 117 -2.97 -4.30 18.75
C SER A 117 -2.76 -4.30 17.23
N GLY A 118 -2.62 -3.12 16.62
CA GLY A 118 -2.37 -2.92 15.20
C GLY A 118 -2.50 -1.46 14.80
N PHE A 119 -2.08 -1.11 13.59
CA PHE A 119 -2.08 0.28 13.08
C PHE A 119 -3.48 0.92 13.11
N ARG A 120 -4.55 0.12 12.97
CA ARG A 120 -5.94 0.60 13.06
C ARG A 120 -6.28 1.31 14.36
N GLU A 121 -5.61 0.96 15.47
CA GLU A 121 -5.78 1.66 16.75
C GLU A 121 -5.42 3.16 16.68
N LEU A 122 -4.65 3.55 15.65
CA LEU A 122 -4.11 4.91 15.48
C LEU A 122 -4.49 5.57 14.16
N ARG A 123 -4.91 4.80 13.15
CA ARG A 123 -5.05 5.24 11.76
C ARG A 123 -5.75 6.59 11.62
N ASP A 124 -6.85 6.77 12.32
CA ASP A 124 -7.73 7.92 12.19
C ASP A 124 -7.48 8.98 13.28
N LEU A 125 -6.31 8.91 13.96
CA LEU A 125 -5.90 10.00 14.85
C LEU A 125 -5.45 11.21 14.01
N PRO A 126 -5.97 12.40 14.29
CA PRO A 126 -5.52 13.59 13.58
C PRO A 126 -4.04 13.89 13.92
N PRO A 127 -3.22 14.29 12.94
CA PRO A 127 -1.82 14.65 13.17
C PRO A 127 -1.61 15.71 14.23
N GLU A 128 -2.59 16.58 14.44
CA GLU A 128 -2.57 17.61 15.46
C GLU A 128 -2.63 17.07 16.91
N ALA A 129 -3.04 15.81 17.09
CA ALA A 129 -3.01 15.10 18.37
C ALA A 129 -1.61 14.61 18.75
N ILE A 130 -0.67 14.61 17.79
CA ILE A 130 0.69 14.11 17.95
C ILE A 130 1.60 15.25 18.42
N ARG A 131 2.44 14.94 19.40
CA ARG A 131 3.48 15.84 19.92
C ARG A 131 4.80 15.62 19.20
N GLN A 132 5.15 14.34 18.93
CA GLN A 132 6.41 13.96 18.29
C GLN A 132 6.29 12.60 17.61
N VAL A 133 7.03 12.40 16.53
CA VAL A 133 7.23 11.10 15.87
C VAL A 133 8.71 10.75 15.98
N GLN A 134 9.00 9.49 16.33
CA GLN A 134 10.36 8.97 16.39
C GLN A 134 10.43 7.75 15.47
N ILE A 135 11.38 7.74 14.54
CA ILE A 135 11.63 6.62 13.63
C ILE A 135 12.92 5.93 14.05
N PHE A 136 12.82 4.65 14.40
CA PHE A 136 13.95 3.87 14.87
C PHE A 136 14.34 2.79 13.86
N PRO A 137 15.61 2.38 13.86
CA PRO A 137 16.08 1.29 13.03
C PRO A 137 15.50 -0.06 13.51
N GLU A 138 15.68 -1.08 12.67
CA GLU A 138 15.02 -2.38 12.76
C GLU A 138 15.35 -3.17 14.04
N GLU A 139 16.52 -2.97 14.65
CA GLU A 139 16.88 -3.65 15.89
C GLU A 139 15.96 -3.29 17.07
N VAL A 140 15.38 -2.09 17.08
CA VAL A 140 14.45 -1.66 18.12
C VAL A 140 13.17 -2.50 18.11
N ALA A 141 12.82 -3.09 16.96
CA ALA A 141 11.68 -4.00 16.84
C ALA A 141 11.78 -5.21 17.78
N LEU A 142 13.00 -5.74 17.98
CA LEU A 142 13.25 -6.87 18.84
C LEU A 142 12.83 -6.64 20.29
N LYS A 143 12.98 -5.41 20.81
CA LYS A 143 12.54 -5.01 22.17
C LYS A 143 11.04 -5.14 22.38
N TYR A 144 10.29 -5.15 21.31
CA TYR A 144 8.83 -5.27 21.31
C TYR A 144 8.35 -6.65 20.86
N GLY A 145 9.26 -7.62 20.64
CA GLY A 145 8.93 -8.97 20.20
C GLY A 145 8.49 -9.05 18.75
N PHE A 146 8.91 -8.11 17.93
CA PHE A 146 8.75 -8.14 16.48
C PHE A 146 10.05 -8.65 15.82
N ARG A 147 9.96 -8.96 14.52
CA ARG A 147 11.12 -9.34 13.71
C ARG A 147 12.03 -8.14 13.46
N PRO A 148 13.35 -8.34 13.30
CA PRO A 148 14.28 -7.27 13.01
C PRO A 148 14.31 -6.91 11.50
N ASP A 149 13.22 -7.07 10.80
CA ASP A 149 13.05 -6.78 9.37
C ASP A 149 12.18 -5.55 9.12
N GLN A 150 11.70 -4.90 10.17
CA GLN A 150 10.82 -3.73 10.09
C GLN A 150 11.36 -2.61 10.98
N ARG A 151 11.31 -1.37 10.48
CA ARG A 151 11.59 -0.18 11.28
C ARG A 151 10.46 0.09 12.27
N VAL A 152 10.75 0.87 13.30
CA VAL A 152 9.78 1.22 14.34
C VAL A 152 9.45 2.69 14.27
N ILE A 153 8.18 3.04 14.18
CA ILE A 153 7.67 4.40 14.34
C ILE A 153 6.98 4.51 15.68
N ASN A 154 7.42 5.42 16.53
CA ASN A 154 6.75 5.73 17.79
C ASN A 154 6.03 7.07 17.69
N PHE A 155 4.72 7.07 17.88
CA PHE A 155 3.90 8.29 17.98
C PHE A 155 3.71 8.67 19.44
N ILE A 156 4.15 9.87 19.78
CA ILE A 156 3.97 10.45 21.13
C ILE A 156 2.83 11.43 21.05
N LEU A 157 1.75 11.16 21.79
CA LEU A 157 0.56 11.98 21.82
C LEU A 157 0.70 13.19 22.76
N LYS A 158 -0.12 14.20 22.51
CA LYS A 158 -0.36 15.28 23.48
C LYS A 158 -1.09 14.75 24.70
N ASP A 159 -0.83 15.36 25.86
CA ASP A 159 -1.47 14.92 27.11
C ASP A 159 -2.97 15.20 27.15
N ASN A 160 -3.41 16.29 26.49
CA ASN A 160 -4.82 16.66 26.36
C ASN A 160 -5.09 17.16 24.93
N PHE A 161 -6.11 16.60 24.31
CA PHE A 161 -6.54 17.00 22.97
C PHE A 161 -8.01 16.64 22.77
N ALA A 162 -8.79 17.52 22.14
CA ALA A 162 -10.15 17.23 21.72
C ALA A 162 -10.42 17.92 20.38
N SER A 163 -11.01 17.18 19.46
CA SER A 163 -11.44 17.73 18.17
C SER A 163 -12.58 16.90 17.58
N PHE A 164 -13.45 17.60 16.86
CA PHE A 164 -14.35 17.01 15.89
C PHE A 164 -13.92 17.58 14.52
N SER A 165 -13.66 16.72 13.55
CA SER A 165 -13.31 17.13 12.19
C SER A 165 -14.19 16.46 11.17
N THR A 166 -14.46 17.18 10.07
CA THR A 166 -15.07 16.63 8.88
C THR A 166 -14.17 16.94 7.69
N GLU A 167 -14.05 16.00 6.77
CA GLU A 167 -13.31 16.17 5.52
C GLU A 167 -14.19 15.73 4.35
N PHE A 168 -14.12 16.46 3.27
CA PHE A 168 -14.72 16.10 2.00
C PHE A 168 -13.63 16.14 0.94
N GLU A 169 -13.53 15.08 0.16
CA GLU A 169 -12.57 14.94 -0.92
C GLU A 169 -13.27 14.63 -2.23
N HIS A 170 -12.75 15.21 -3.31
CA HIS A 170 -13.17 14.93 -4.68
C HIS A 170 -11.93 14.73 -5.54
N ALA A 171 -11.80 13.56 -6.13
CA ALA A 171 -10.70 13.21 -7.04
C ALA A 171 -11.23 12.88 -8.42
N GLN A 172 -10.57 13.41 -9.47
CA GLN A 172 -10.93 13.19 -10.86
C GLN A 172 -9.66 13.15 -11.74
N PRO A 173 -9.52 12.17 -12.66
CA PRO A 173 -8.53 12.19 -13.73
C PRO A 173 -8.68 13.40 -14.65
N GLU A 174 -7.56 13.84 -15.23
CA GLU A 174 -7.55 14.92 -16.23
C GLU A 174 -8.47 14.59 -17.44
N ASP A 175 -8.44 13.34 -17.89
CA ASP A 175 -9.23 12.86 -19.02
C ASP A 175 -10.70 12.57 -18.65
N GLY A 176 -11.11 12.81 -17.39
CA GLY A 176 -12.50 12.60 -16.96
C GLY A 176 -12.90 11.12 -16.89
N GLY A 177 -14.21 10.85 -17.05
CA GLY A 177 -14.79 9.50 -17.05
C GLY A 177 -14.89 8.84 -15.68
N PHE A 178 -14.01 9.15 -14.76
CA PHE A 178 -13.94 8.59 -13.42
C PHE A 178 -13.91 9.69 -12.35
N ALA A 179 -14.57 9.47 -11.24
CA ALA A 179 -14.49 10.35 -10.10
C ALA A 179 -14.65 9.57 -8.79
N THR A 180 -13.89 9.93 -7.77
CA THR A 180 -14.03 9.46 -6.40
C THR A 180 -14.47 10.60 -5.50
N ASN A 181 -15.46 10.37 -4.65
CA ASN A 181 -15.91 11.29 -3.63
C ASN A 181 -15.83 10.59 -2.29
N GLU A 182 -15.23 11.26 -1.31
CA GLU A 182 -15.09 10.77 0.04
C GLU A 182 -15.61 11.78 1.05
N PHE A 183 -16.23 11.29 2.09
CA PHE A 183 -16.63 12.07 3.24
C PHE A 183 -16.17 11.34 4.50
N GLU A 184 -15.43 12.04 5.34
CA GLU A 184 -14.93 11.56 6.62
C GLU A 184 -15.43 12.45 7.77
N ALA A 185 -15.75 11.82 8.90
CA ALA A 185 -16.09 12.50 10.13
C ALA A 185 -15.38 11.82 11.31
N THR A 186 -14.48 12.55 11.97
CA THR A 186 -13.62 12.04 13.04
C THR A 186 -13.86 12.80 14.35
N LEU A 187 -14.14 12.07 15.43
CA LEU A 187 -14.21 12.57 16.80
C LEU A 187 -13.05 12.01 17.62
N THR A 188 -12.18 12.88 18.10
CA THR A 188 -11.02 12.49 18.93
C THR A 188 -11.07 13.22 20.28
N ARG A 189 -10.86 12.47 21.36
CA ARG A 189 -10.69 13.01 22.71
C ARG A 189 -9.56 12.30 23.45
N ILE A 190 -8.56 13.03 23.87
CA ILE A 190 -7.43 12.57 24.67
C ILE A 190 -7.44 13.35 25.99
N GLY A 191 -7.44 12.64 27.10
CA GLY A 191 -7.33 13.19 28.45
C GLY A 191 -6.20 12.49 29.20
N ALA A 192 -5.98 12.89 30.43
CA ALA A 192 -4.89 12.40 31.27
C ALA A 192 -4.85 10.87 31.43
N SER A 193 -6.01 10.21 31.44
CA SER A 193 -6.13 8.77 31.66
C SER A 193 -6.95 8.04 30.61
N THR A 194 -7.57 8.75 29.67
CA THR A 194 -8.47 8.15 28.68
C THR A 194 -8.21 8.72 27.28
N ARG A 195 -8.37 7.85 26.27
CA ARG A 195 -8.39 8.23 24.86
C ARG A 195 -9.63 7.61 24.22
N PHE A 196 -10.32 8.38 23.41
CA PHE A 196 -11.43 7.93 22.58
C PHE A 196 -11.28 8.49 21.19
N ASN A 197 -11.46 7.68 20.18
CA ASN A 197 -11.54 8.07 18.78
C ASN A 197 -12.69 7.32 18.11
N LEU A 198 -13.44 8.03 17.28
CA LEU A 198 -14.49 7.46 16.42
C LEU A 198 -14.38 8.11 15.07
N ASP A 199 -14.31 7.30 14.04
CA ASP A 199 -14.23 7.71 12.65
C ASP A 199 -15.31 7.03 11.81
N VAL A 200 -15.87 7.78 10.85
CA VAL A 200 -16.82 7.31 9.86
C VAL A 200 -16.42 7.84 8.51
N GLU A 201 -16.14 6.94 7.57
CA GLU A 201 -15.73 7.20 6.19
C GLU A 201 -16.76 6.65 5.21
N LEU A 202 -17.14 7.46 4.24
CA LEU A 202 -18.02 7.11 3.12
C LEU A 202 -17.30 7.46 1.82
N GLU A 203 -17.02 6.45 1.00
CA GLU A 203 -16.37 6.63 -0.30
C GLU A 203 -17.28 6.11 -1.42
N ARG A 204 -17.30 6.80 -2.55
CA ARG A 204 -17.99 6.38 -3.75
C ARG A 204 -17.17 6.74 -4.98
N SER A 205 -16.90 5.74 -5.84
CA SER A 205 -16.29 5.93 -7.15
C SER A 205 -17.26 5.57 -8.28
N THR A 206 -17.17 6.29 -9.38
CA THR A 206 -17.87 5.92 -10.62
C THR A 206 -17.12 4.80 -11.34
N ALA A 207 -17.76 4.10 -12.28
CA ALA A 207 -17.04 3.21 -13.18
C ALA A 207 -16.26 4.03 -14.22
N LEU A 208 -15.12 3.49 -14.69
CA LEU A 208 -14.42 3.96 -15.88
C LEU A 208 -14.46 2.87 -16.93
N THR A 209 -14.99 3.17 -18.10
CA THR A 209 -15.08 2.21 -19.21
C THR A 209 -13.91 2.34 -20.18
N GLU A 210 -13.66 1.30 -20.98
CA GLU A 210 -12.60 1.33 -22.01
C GLU A 210 -12.86 2.39 -23.08
N SER A 211 -14.14 2.64 -23.44
CA SER A 211 -14.54 3.66 -24.41
C SER A 211 -14.22 5.10 -23.95
N GLU A 212 -13.95 5.30 -22.65
CA GLU A 212 -13.58 6.62 -22.11
C GLU A 212 -12.05 6.84 -22.12
N ARG A 213 -11.28 5.95 -22.74
CA ARG A 213 -9.81 6.02 -22.82
C ARG A 213 -9.23 5.81 -24.21
N ASP A 214 -10.00 6.03 -25.26
CA ASP A 214 -9.58 5.93 -26.68
C ASP A 214 -8.79 4.64 -27.00
N LEU A 215 -9.16 3.52 -26.31
CA LEU A 215 -8.49 2.25 -26.50
C LEU A 215 -8.87 1.65 -27.85
N ILE A 216 -7.85 1.27 -28.62
CA ILE A 216 -8.03 0.60 -29.89
C ILE A 216 -8.30 -0.88 -29.62
N SER A 217 -9.53 -1.33 -29.82
CA SER A 217 -9.94 -2.72 -29.61
C SER A 217 -9.55 -3.67 -30.74
N SER A 218 -9.07 -3.16 -31.88
CA SER A 218 -8.88 -3.90 -33.11
C SER A 218 -7.48 -4.53 -33.20
N GLY A 219 -7.29 -5.65 -32.56
CA GLY A 219 -6.11 -6.49 -32.74
C GLY A 219 -6.46 -7.88 -33.23
N GLY A 220 -7.06 -8.04 -34.40
CA GLY A 220 -7.31 -9.36 -34.98
C GLY A 220 -8.45 -10.17 -34.35
N SER A 221 -9.28 -9.58 -33.48
CA SER A 221 -10.48 -10.26 -33.00
C SER A 221 -11.50 -10.41 -34.13
N LEU A 222 -11.86 -11.65 -34.42
CA LEU A 222 -12.96 -11.93 -35.36
C LEU A 222 -14.34 -11.58 -34.79
N LEU A 223 -14.46 -11.44 -33.46
CA LEU A 223 -15.71 -11.06 -32.80
C LEU A 223 -16.00 -9.58 -32.98
N ALA A 224 -17.18 -9.24 -33.52
CA ALA A 224 -17.68 -7.89 -33.66
C ALA A 224 -19.19 -7.86 -33.47
N ARG A 225 -19.78 -6.70 -33.09
CA ARG A 225 -21.25 -6.53 -32.99
C ARG A 225 -21.92 -6.77 -34.34
N GLY A 226 -21.31 -6.29 -35.41
CA GLY A 226 -21.78 -6.54 -36.80
C GLY A 226 -21.57 -7.98 -37.27
N GLY A 227 -20.67 -8.71 -36.61
CA GLY A 227 -20.20 -10.04 -37.01
C GLY A 227 -19.14 -9.99 -38.12
N ASN A 228 -18.23 -10.96 -38.07
CA ASN A 228 -17.21 -11.18 -39.10
C ASN A 228 -17.24 -12.64 -39.53
N ILE A 229 -16.86 -12.92 -40.77
CA ILE A 229 -16.73 -14.29 -41.27
C ILE A 229 -15.27 -14.58 -41.60
N SER A 230 -14.89 -15.85 -41.41
CA SER A 230 -13.60 -16.40 -41.84
C SER A 230 -13.79 -17.73 -42.55
N GLY A 231 -12.86 -18.05 -43.46
CA GLY A 231 -12.93 -19.27 -44.25
C GLY A 231 -12.44 -20.47 -43.47
N LEU A 232 -13.05 -21.64 -43.70
CA LEU A 232 -12.61 -22.95 -43.25
C LEU A 232 -11.95 -23.78 -44.41
N GLY A 233 -11.91 -23.18 -45.61
CA GLY A 233 -11.34 -23.85 -46.81
C GLY A 233 -9.81 -23.90 -46.81
N THR A 234 -9.24 -24.49 -47.83
CA THR A 234 -7.81 -24.54 -48.06
C THR A 234 -7.18 -23.15 -48.03
N ASN A 235 -6.16 -22.93 -47.24
CA ASN A 235 -5.54 -21.62 -46.98
C ASN A 235 -6.48 -20.57 -46.31
N GLY A 236 -7.56 -21.00 -45.65
CA GLY A 236 -8.52 -20.12 -44.99
C GLY A 236 -9.43 -19.32 -45.94
N GLU A 237 -9.53 -19.66 -47.23
CA GLU A 237 -10.38 -18.99 -48.19
C GLU A 237 -11.87 -19.13 -47.80
N ILE A 238 -12.62 -18.01 -47.82
CA ILE A 238 -14.04 -18.02 -47.55
C ILE A 238 -14.82 -18.67 -48.71
N SER A 239 -14.51 -18.29 -49.94
CA SER A 239 -15.13 -18.85 -51.14
C SER A 239 -14.36 -18.43 -52.40
N PRO A 240 -14.05 -19.35 -53.33
CA PRO A 240 -13.44 -18.99 -54.62
C PRO A 240 -14.24 -17.98 -55.43
N ALA A 241 -15.56 -18.07 -55.40
CA ALA A 241 -16.42 -17.12 -56.06
C ALA A 241 -16.33 -15.68 -55.44
N LEU A 242 -16.18 -15.59 -54.11
CA LEU A 242 -15.94 -14.33 -53.47
C LEU A 242 -14.58 -13.74 -53.81
N SER A 243 -13.55 -14.58 -53.83
CA SER A 243 -12.18 -14.15 -54.17
C SER A 243 -12.09 -13.62 -55.61
N VAL A 244 -12.79 -14.25 -56.53
CA VAL A 244 -12.92 -13.75 -57.91
C VAL A 244 -13.60 -12.39 -57.99
N LEU A 245 -14.73 -12.18 -57.26
CA LEU A 245 -15.44 -10.91 -57.20
C LEU A 245 -14.61 -9.80 -56.53
N ALA A 246 -13.83 -10.14 -55.52
CA ALA A 246 -12.96 -9.22 -54.80
C ALA A 246 -11.62 -8.93 -55.51
N GLY A 247 -11.22 -9.74 -56.50
CA GLY A 247 -9.95 -9.62 -57.19
C GLY A 247 -8.73 -10.04 -56.39
N SER A 248 -8.92 -10.67 -55.20
CA SER A 248 -7.86 -11.17 -54.31
C SER A 248 -8.37 -12.35 -53.50
N ASN A 249 -7.45 -13.18 -52.94
CA ASN A 249 -7.84 -14.24 -52.02
C ASN A 249 -8.50 -13.62 -50.78
N VAL A 250 -9.72 -14.05 -50.44
CA VAL A 250 -10.49 -13.54 -49.30
C VAL A 250 -10.57 -14.58 -48.22
N THR A 251 -9.85 -14.33 -47.11
CA THR A 251 -9.79 -15.22 -45.94
C THR A 251 -10.73 -14.76 -44.83
N GLU A 252 -11.03 -13.46 -44.76
CA GLU A 252 -11.91 -12.85 -43.78
C GLU A 252 -12.77 -11.73 -44.41
N ALA A 253 -13.93 -11.46 -43.85
CA ALA A 253 -14.75 -10.35 -44.30
C ALA A 253 -15.74 -9.91 -43.20
N GLY A 254 -16.00 -8.62 -43.09
CA GLY A 254 -17.08 -8.10 -42.24
C GLY A 254 -18.48 -8.47 -42.83
N VAL A 255 -19.42 -8.86 -41.97
CA VAL A 255 -20.79 -9.04 -42.39
C VAL A 255 -21.35 -7.67 -42.80
N PRO A 256 -21.93 -7.53 -44.00
CA PRO A 256 -22.53 -6.28 -44.45
C PRO A 256 -23.64 -5.80 -43.48
N LEU A 257 -23.50 -4.61 -42.93
CA LEU A 257 -24.37 -4.09 -41.88
C LEU A 257 -25.77 -3.73 -42.45
N GLY A 258 -26.80 -4.04 -41.65
CA GLY A 258 -28.19 -3.69 -42.04
C GLY A 258 -28.82 -4.57 -43.12
N ILE A 259 -28.19 -5.65 -43.55
CA ILE A 259 -28.65 -6.55 -44.60
C ILE A 259 -28.84 -7.95 -44.04
N SER A 260 -30.07 -8.44 -43.97
CA SER A 260 -30.38 -9.77 -43.43
C SER A 260 -30.05 -10.94 -44.37
N ASN A 261 -29.91 -10.72 -45.67
CA ASN A 261 -29.53 -11.74 -46.66
C ASN A 261 -28.46 -11.19 -47.58
N PRO A 262 -27.22 -10.97 -47.12
CA PRO A 262 -26.18 -10.37 -47.92
C PRO A 262 -25.73 -11.30 -49.05
N SER A 263 -25.57 -10.74 -50.24
CA SER A 263 -25.04 -11.46 -51.42
C SER A 263 -23.53 -11.48 -51.44
N LEU A 264 -22.95 -12.34 -52.27
CA LEU A 264 -21.48 -12.40 -52.48
C LEU A 264 -20.92 -11.02 -52.90
N LEU A 265 -21.64 -10.25 -53.71
CA LEU A 265 -21.20 -8.91 -54.14
C LEU A 265 -21.07 -7.94 -52.97
N GLN A 266 -21.98 -8.05 -51.97
CA GLN A 266 -21.94 -7.20 -50.78
C GLN A 266 -20.80 -7.61 -49.87
N PHE A 267 -20.49 -8.92 -49.75
CA PHE A 267 -19.29 -9.38 -49.06
C PHE A 267 -18.00 -9.02 -49.78
N ALA A 268 -17.99 -8.94 -51.12
CA ALA A 268 -16.83 -8.43 -51.84
C ALA A 268 -16.49 -6.97 -51.47
N GLY A 269 -17.48 -6.19 -51.05
CA GLY A 269 -17.29 -4.83 -50.53
C GLY A 269 -16.61 -4.78 -49.16
N THR A 270 -16.62 -5.88 -48.40
CA THR A 270 -15.97 -6.01 -47.07
C THR A 270 -14.82 -7.03 -47.07
N ALA A 271 -14.40 -7.51 -48.26
CA ALA A 271 -13.35 -8.53 -48.39
C ALA A 271 -12.04 -8.08 -47.72
N ASN A 272 -11.45 -9.00 -46.90
CA ASN A 272 -10.26 -8.76 -46.12
C ASN A 272 -10.33 -7.48 -45.23
N ARG A 273 -11.52 -7.07 -44.83
CA ARG A 273 -11.79 -5.96 -43.95
C ARG A 273 -12.86 -6.35 -42.91
N LEU A 274 -12.47 -6.44 -41.67
CA LEU A 274 -13.34 -6.81 -40.57
C LEU A 274 -14.22 -5.63 -40.12
N ASN A 275 -15.42 -5.94 -39.62
CA ASN A 275 -16.17 -5.03 -38.77
C ASN A 275 -15.45 -4.79 -37.46
N ASP A 276 -15.65 -3.63 -36.86
CA ASP A 276 -15.07 -3.26 -35.59
C ASP A 276 -15.57 -4.18 -34.48
N GLY A 277 -14.61 -4.69 -33.72
CA GLY A 277 -14.81 -5.52 -32.54
C GLY A 277 -14.96 -4.73 -31.24
N ASP A 278 -15.06 -3.41 -31.31
CA ASP A 278 -15.13 -2.57 -30.13
C ASP A 278 -16.39 -2.84 -29.27
N ILE A 279 -16.13 -3.16 -28.00
CA ILE A 279 -17.10 -3.35 -26.92
C ILE A 279 -16.68 -2.56 -25.66
N GLY A 280 -15.89 -1.50 -25.83
CA GLY A 280 -15.30 -0.73 -24.74
C GLY A 280 -16.34 -0.07 -23.83
N ASP A 281 -17.52 0.24 -24.35
CA ASP A 281 -18.67 0.73 -23.59
C ASP A 281 -19.28 -0.32 -22.63
N ALA A 282 -19.04 -1.59 -22.91
CA ALA A 282 -19.50 -2.72 -22.10
C ALA A 282 -18.41 -3.32 -21.21
N ARG A 283 -17.23 -2.67 -21.10
CA ARG A 283 -16.10 -3.15 -20.31
C ARG A 283 -15.55 -2.04 -19.44
N THR A 284 -15.34 -2.34 -18.15
CA THR A 284 -14.74 -1.39 -17.22
C THR A 284 -13.24 -1.60 -17.09
N LEU A 285 -12.48 -0.51 -17.10
CA LEU A 285 -11.09 -0.42 -16.65
C LEU A 285 -11.01 -0.33 -15.13
N LEU A 286 -11.89 0.47 -14.52
CA LEU A 286 -12.04 0.60 -13.09
C LEU A 286 -13.50 0.36 -12.70
N PRO A 287 -13.74 -0.47 -11.66
CA PRO A 287 -15.09 -0.75 -11.20
C PRO A 287 -15.73 0.49 -10.56
N LYS A 288 -17.05 0.56 -10.59
CA LYS A 288 -17.79 1.37 -9.63
C LYS A 288 -17.62 0.78 -8.24
N THR A 289 -17.30 1.61 -7.23
CA THR A 289 -17.18 1.18 -5.84
C THR A 289 -17.99 2.05 -4.89
N GLU A 290 -18.50 1.43 -3.84
CA GLU A 290 -19.15 2.11 -2.72
C GLU A 290 -18.60 1.50 -1.42
N ARG A 291 -18.10 2.34 -0.50
CA ARG A 291 -17.51 1.91 0.76
C ARG A 291 -18.08 2.70 1.93
N LEU A 292 -18.39 1.98 2.99
CA LEU A 292 -18.64 2.53 4.32
C LEU A 292 -17.62 1.91 5.27
N GLU A 293 -16.92 2.74 6.04
CA GLU A 293 -16.05 2.28 7.11
C GLU A 293 -16.39 3.00 8.41
N VAL A 294 -16.40 2.28 9.51
CA VAL A 294 -16.56 2.81 10.87
C VAL A 294 -15.46 2.24 11.74
N ASN A 295 -14.64 3.09 12.34
CA ASN A 295 -13.57 2.70 13.23
C ASN A 295 -13.72 3.38 14.59
N GLY A 296 -13.62 2.62 15.68
CA GLY A 296 -13.70 3.13 17.04
C GLY A 296 -12.54 2.62 17.89
N THR A 297 -11.93 3.51 18.66
CA THR A 297 -10.86 3.15 19.62
C THR A 297 -11.15 3.78 20.98
N TRP A 298 -10.97 2.98 22.01
CA TRP A 298 -11.05 3.43 23.40
C TRP A 298 -9.84 2.91 24.17
N SER A 299 -9.19 3.78 24.94
CA SER A 299 -8.06 3.42 25.79
C SER A 299 -8.18 4.08 27.15
N ARG A 300 -7.78 3.37 28.20
CA ARG A 300 -7.82 3.86 29.58
C ARG A 300 -6.63 3.37 30.39
N SER A 301 -5.99 4.29 31.12
CA SER A 301 -5.08 3.95 32.22
C SER A 301 -5.90 3.43 33.38
N LEU A 302 -5.66 2.16 33.79
CA LEU A 302 -6.28 1.53 34.97
C LEU A 302 -5.45 1.77 36.24
N GLY A 303 -4.33 2.47 36.13
CA GLY A 303 -3.40 2.81 37.18
C GLY A 303 -2.09 3.36 36.59
N PRO A 304 -1.08 3.69 37.41
CA PRO A 304 0.18 4.26 36.92
C PRO A 304 0.95 3.36 35.99
N GLN A 305 0.74 2.04 36.12
CA GLN A 305 1.51 1.01 35.41
C GLN A 305 0.67 0.18 34.43
N THR A 306 -0.62 0.45 34.29
CA THR A 306 -1.54 -0.40 33.52
C THR A 306 -2.35 0.42 32.54
N VAL A 307 -2.32 0.02 31.27
CA VAL A 307 -3.15 0.60 30.20
C VAL A 307 -3.90 -0.49 29.48
N LEU A 308 -5.19 -0.28 29.27
CA LEU A 308 -6.07 -1.13 28.44
C LEU A 308 -6.54 -0.31 27.23
N SER A 309 -6.39 -0.86 26.04
CA SER A 309 -6.94 -0.30 24.80
C SER A 309 -7.83 -1.33 24.12
N LEU A 310 -8.94 -0.86 23.55
CA LEU A 310 -9.89 -1.64 22.74
C LEU A 310 -10.13 -0.89 21.43
N ASN A 311 -10.21 -1.61 20.32
CA ASN A 311 -10.62 -1.05 19.04
C ASN A 311 -11.59 -1.98 18.32
N ALA A 312 -12.43 -1.41 17.47
CA ALA A 312 -13.33 -2.14 16.59
C ALA A 312 -13.46 -1.39 15.27
N ASN A 313 -13.45 -2.15 14.18
CA ASN A 313 -13.62 -1.65 12.83
C ASN A 313 -14.66 -2.48 12.09
N TYR A 314 -15.51 -1.83 11.32
CA TYR A 314 -16.41 -2.44 10.36
C TYR A 314 -16.30 -1.73 9.02
N ALA A 315 -16.06 -2.48 7.96
CA ALA A 315 -16.07 -1.96 6.60
C ALA A 315 -16.99 -2.80 5.71
N LEU A 316 -17.78 -2.12 4.89
CA LEU A 316 -18.61 -2.67 3.84
C LEU A 316 -18.17 -2.07 2.51
N THR A 317 -17.80 -2.93 1.54
CA THR A 317 -17.40 -2.50 0.20
C THR A 317 -18.22 -3.24 -0.83
N GLY A 318 -18.93 -2.51 -1.68
CA GLY A 318 -19.58 -3.01 -2.89
C GLY A 318 -18.78 -2.63 -4.13
N SER A 319 -18.65 -3.51 -5.10
CA SER A 319 -18.04 -3.21 -6.39
C SER A 319 -18.82 -3.82 -7.55
N GLU A 320 -18.85 -3.13 -8.68
CA GLU A 320 -19.54 -3.54 -9.91
C GLU A 320 -18.61 -3.32 -11.10
N SER A 321 -18.36 -4.38 -11.90
CA SER A 321 -17.51 -4.36 -13.09
C SER A 321 -18.25 -4.90 -14.29
N LEU A 322 -18.11 -4.26 -15.46
CA LEU A 322 -18.58 -4.74 -16.74
C LEU A 322 -17.48 -5.59 -17.42
N LEU A 323 -17.84 -6.77 -17.91
CA LEU A 323 -16.93 -7.77 -18.46
C LEU A 323 -17.07 -7.96 -19.98
N GLY A 324 -17.78 -7.08 -20.67
CA GLY A 324 -18.01 -7.13 -22.10
C GLY A 324 -19.37 -7.72 -22.48
N LEU A 325 -19.53 -8.02 -23.77
CA LEU A 325 -20.74 -8.59 -24.31
C LEU A 325 -20.65 -10.10 -24.49
N PRO A 326 -21.77 -10.82 -24.42
CA PRO A 326 -21.80 -12.24 -24.82
C PRO A 326 -21.39 -12.36 -26.29
N GLY A 327 -20.52 -13.30 -26.60
CA GLY A 327 -20.02 -13.54 -27.94
C GLY A 327 -19.63 -14.98 -28.18
N THR A 328 -19.72 -15.42 -29.45
CA THR A 328 -19.29 -16.76 -29.88
C THR A 328 -19.11 -16.82 -31.38
N SER A 329 -18.52 -17.93 -31.83
CA SER A 329 -18.38 -18.25 -33.24
C SER A 329 -19.32 -19.41 -33.63
N PHE A 330 -19.85 -19.34 -34.84
CA PHE A 330 -20.75 -20.33 -35.44
C PHE A 330 -20.20 -20.83 -36.75
N VAL A 331 -20.31 -22.12 -37.04
CA VAL A 331 -20.12 -22.64 -38.37
C VAL A 331 -21.44 -22.44 -39.15
N VAL A 332 -21.38 -21.69 -40.24
CA VAL A 332 -22.49 -21.46 -41.16
C VAL A 332 -22.24 -22.40 -42.36
N PRO A 333 -23.06 -23.44 -42.55
CA PRO A 333 -22.88 -24.38 -43.65
C PRO A 333 -23.06 -23.71 -45.03
N GLY A 334 -22.24 -24.09 -45.99
CA GLY A 334 -22.39 -23.66 -47.38
C GLY A 334 -23.70 -24.10 -48.01
N THR A 335 -24.35 -25.11 -47.43
CA THR A 335 -25.68 -25.59 -47.87
C THR A 335 -26.85 -24.80 -47.22
N SER A 336 -26.54 -23.93 -46.25
CA SER A 336 -27.60 -23.10 -45.64
C SER A 336 -28.31 -22.19 -46.64
N PRO A 337 -29.63 -22.10 -46.65
CA PRO A 337 -30.35 -21.21 -47.54
C PRO A 337 -30.02 -19.74 -47.37
N PHE A 338 -29.36 -19.38 -46.25
CA PHE A 338 -28.94 -18.02 -45.91
C PHE A 338 -27.44 -17.76 -46.20
N SER A 339 -26.66 -18.80 -46.64
CA SER A 339 -25.23 -18.67 -46.93
C SER A 339 -25.05 -18.42 -48.42
N PRO A 340 -24.39 -17.34 -48.84
CA PRO A 340 -24.08 -17.08 -50.24
C PRO A 340 -22.79 -17.76 -50.69
N PHE A 341 -22.04 -18.45 -49.85
CA PHE A 341 -20.64 -18.85 -50.08
C PHE A 341 -20.49 -20.19 -50.80
N GLY A 342 -21.46 -21.08 -50.68
CA GLY A 342 -21.40 -22.45 -51.22
C GLY A 342 -20.43 -23.39 -50.54
N GLN A 343 -19.72 -22.95 -49.51
CA GLN A 343 -18.89 -23.74 -48.58
C GLN A 343 -19.05 -23.24 -47.15
N ASP A 344 -18.62 -24.04 -46.18
CA ASP A 344 -18.74 -23.73 -44.78
C ASP A 344 -17.82 -22.54 -44.40
N VAL A 345 -18.35 -21.64 -43.60
CA VAL A 345 -17.62 -20.49 -43.08
C VAL A 345 -17.84 -20.35 -41.56
N THR A 346 -16.96 -19.66 -40.88
CA THR A 346 -17.15 -19.32 -39.46
C THR A 346 -17.65 -17.88 -39.36
N LEU A 347 -18.78 -17.68 -38.66
CA LEU A 347 -19.28 -16.37 -38.28
C LEU A 347 -18.94 -16.13 -36.80
N SER A 348 -18.20 -15.07 -36.51
CA SER A 348 -17.88 -14.64 -35.15
C SER A 348 -18.60 -13.34 -34.80
N ARG A 349 -19.41 -13.34 -33.75
CA ARG A 349 -20.26 -12.19 -33.41
C ARG A 349 -20.43 -11.97 -31.92
N TYR A 350 -20.41 -10.70 -31.47
CA TYR A 350 -20.96 -10.25 -30.20
C TYR A 350 -22.47 -9.98 -30.35
N PHE A 351 -23.18 -10.14 -29.23
CA PHE A 351 -24.63 -9.91 -29.17
C PHE A 351 -24.92 -8.75 -28.22
N ASP A 352 -25.60 -7.74 -28.74
CA ASP A 352 -26.12 -6.66 -27.92
C ASP A 352 -27.24 -7.20 -27.03
N THR A 353 -27.05 -7.10 -25.75
CA THR A 353 -27.98 -7.55 -24.73
C THR A 353 -28.34 -6.38 -23.85
N PRO A 354 -29.52 -6.41 -23.17
CA PRO A 354 -29.95 -5.32 -22.29
C PRO A 354 -28.98 -5.02 -21.14
N ARG A 355 -28.17 -6.02 -20.79
CA ARG A 355 -27.08 -5.90 -19.79
C ARG A 355 -25.83 -6.58 -20.32
N PRO A 356 -24.65 -5.94 -20.19
CA PRO A 356 -23.37 -6.58 -20.43
C PRO A 356 -23.15 -7.75 -19.47
N LEU A 357 -22.11 -8.54 -19.71
CA LEU A 357 -21.59 -9.45 -18.68
C LEU A 357 -21.05 -8.60 -17.54
N GLU A 358 -21.35 -8.97 -16.30
CA GLU A 358 -21.01 -8.18 -15.12
C GLU A 358 -20.49 -9.04 -13.97
N ARG A 359 -19.69 -8.43 -13.10
CA ARG A 359 -19.32 -8.98 -11.80
C ARG A 359 -19.72 -7.98 -10.73
N GLU A 360 -20.50 -8.47 -9.78
CA GLU A 360 -20.82 -7.78 -8.54
C GLU A 360 -20.07 -8.46 -7.39
N SER A 361 -19.47 -7.67 -6.50
CA SER A 361 -18.82 -8.21 -5.29
C SER A 361 -19.19 -7.35 -4.10
N GLU A 362 -19.53 -8.02 -2.98
CA GLU A 362 -19.82 -7.39 -1.69
C GLU A 362 -18.88 -7.99 -0.64
N THR A 363 -18.14 -7.13 0.05
CA THR A 363 -17.17 -7.53 1.08
C THR A 363 -17.52 -6.87 2.41
N HIS A 364 -17.70 -7.70 3.45
CA HIS A 364 -17.88 -7.29 4.83
C HIS A 364 -16.62 -7.60 5.62
N VAL A 365 -16.02 -6.61 6.25
CA VAL A 365 -14.88 -6.77 7.14
C VAL A 365 -15.27 -6.33 8.53
N PHE A 366 -15.15 -7.21 9.50
CA PHE A 366 -15.27 -6.90 10.91
C PHE A 366 -14.00 -7.27 11.64
N GLN A 367 -13.45 -6.33 12.40
CA GLN A 367 -12.23 -6.54 13.16
C GLN A 367 -12.34 -5.89 14.52
N THR A 368 -11.76 -6.55 15.53
CA THR A 368 -11.63 -6.00 16.87
C THR A 368 -10.30 -6.38 17.47
N GLY A 369 -9.72 -5.47 18.23
CA GLY A 369 -8.43 -5.62 18.88
C GLY A 369 -8.46 -5.17 20.33
N SER A 370 -7.64 -5.78 21.15
CA SER A 370 -7.41 -5.39 22.54
C SER A 370 -5.92 -5.40 22.84
N THR A 371 -5.46 -4.42 23.62
CA THR A 371 -4.09 -4.35 24.11
C THR A 371 -4.09 -4.07 25.59
N PHE A 372 -3.46 -4.94 26.37
CA PHE A 372 -3.22 -4.78 27.78
C PHE A 372 -1.71 -4.60 27.99
N ASN A 373 -1.29 -3.45 28.50
CA ASN A 373 0.09 -3.14 28.86
C ASN A 373 0.21 -3.00 30.37
N HIS A 374 1.17 -3.68 30.98
CA HIS A 374 1.45 -3.61 32.41
C HIS A 374 2.96 -3.63 32.69
N LEU A 375 3.41 -2.82 33.67
CA LEU A 375 4.79 -2.81 34.15
C LEU A 375 4.90 -3.69 35.40
N LEU A 376 5.66 -4.77 35.31
CA LEU A 376 5.97 -5.72 36.38
C LEU A 376 7.40 -5.48 36.89
N GLY A 377 7.57 -4.55 37.84
CA GLY A 377 8.93 -4.16 38.24
C GLY A 377 9.68 -3.51 37.06
N GLY A 378 10.82 -4.09 36.66
CA GLY A 378 11.59 -3.65 35.48
C GLY A 378 11.12 -4.28 34.14
N TRP A 379 10.04 -5.07 34.14
CA TRP A 379 9.55 -5.79 32.96
C TRP A 379 8.26 -5.17 32.42
N ARG A 380 8.17 -5.03 31.11
CA ARG A 380 6.93 -4.65 30.40
C ARG A 380 6.25 -5.91 29.92
N TRP A 381 5.06 -6.14 30.41
CA TRP A 381 4.19 -7.21 29.96
C TRP A 381 3.06 -6.64 29.08
N THR A 382 2.98 -7.13 27.84
CA THR A 382 1.94 -6.74 26.88
C THR A 382 1.19 -7.98 26.44
N VAL A 383 -0.14 -7.93 26.52
CA VAL A 383 -1.03 -8.94 25.92
C VAL A 383 -1.86 -8.26 24.83
N THR A 384 -1.80 -8.80 23.62
CA THR A 384 -2.67 -8.37 22.51
C THR A 384 -3.61 -9.50 22.13
N GLY A 385 -4.88 -9.17 21.85
CA GLY A 385 -5.86 -10.08 21.31
C GLY A 385 -6.55 -9.44 20.12
N ASN A 386 -6.66 -10.17 19.01
CA ASN A 386 -7.28 -9.69 17.79
C ASN A 386 -8.26 -10.73 17.23
N TYR A 387 -9.39 -10.27 16.72
CA TYR A 387 -10.30 -11.05 15.89
C TYR A 387 -10.57 -10.31 14.60
N ALA A 388 -10.50 -11.01 13.49
CA ALA A 388 -10.85 -10.49 12.18
C ALA A 388 -11.77 -11.48 11.46
N ARG A 389 -12.81 -10.97 10.80
CA ARG A 389 -13.69 -11.71 9.91
C ARG A 389 -13.88 -10.93 8.62
N THR A 390 -13.56 -11.57 7.50
CA THR A 390 -13.84 -11.05 6.16
C THR A 390 -14.78 -12.02 5.48
N ALA A 391 -15.94 -11.54 5.06
CA ALA A 391 -16.88 -12.28 4.22
C ALA A 391 -16.95 -11.58 2.86
N ASN A 392 -16.78 -12.34 1.80
CA ASN A 392 -16.85 -11.83 0.43
C ASN A 392 -17.79 -12.69 -0.38
N ASP A 393 -18.78 -12.06 -1.01
CA ASP A 393 -19.74 -12.65 -1.92
C ASP A 393 -19.55 -12.06 -3.31
N THR A 394 -19.39 -12.92 -4.32
CA THR A 394 -19.17 -12.52 -5.70
C THR A 394 -20.17 -13.22 -6.61
N ARG A 395 -20.82 -12.45 -7.48
CA ARG A 395 -21.71 -12.91 -8.52
C ARG A 395 -21.12 -12.52 -9.87
N THR A 396 -20.85 -13.48 -10.76
CA THR A 396 -20.32 -13.23 -12.11
C THR A 396 -21.29 -13.76 -13.14
N THR A 397 -21.79 -12.90 -14.06
CA THR A 397 -22.61 -13.33 -15.16
C THR A 397 -21.81 -14.19 -16.14
N ARG A 398 -22.43 -15.23 -16.63
CA ARG A 398 -21.84 -16.14 -17.61
C ARG A 398 -22.27 -15.77 -19.02
N ASN A 399 -21.47 -16.19 -19.99
CA ASN A 399 -21.82 -16.08 -21.39
C ASN A 399 -23.19 -16.73 -21.65
N ALA A 400 -23.88 -16.29 -22.71
CA ALA A 400 -25.17 -16.85 -23.10
C ALA A 400 -25.03 -18.34 -23.52
N ASP A 401 -26.12 -19.08 -23.43
CA ASP A 401 -26.21 -20.42 -24.01
C ASP A 401 -26.48 -20.33 -25.50
N PHE A 402 -25.49 -20.68 -26.31
CA PHE A 402 -25.57 -20.65 -27.75
C PHE A 402 -25.92 -22.00 -28.39
N MET A 403 -26.23 -23.04 -27.61
CA MET A 403 -26.42 -24.39 -28.18
C MET A 403 -27.60 -24.45 -29.15
N ALA A 404 -28.75 -23.92 -28.77
CA ALA A 404 -29.93 -23.89 -29.64
C ALA A 404 -29.70 -23.05 -30.89
N LEU A 405 -29.02 -21.91 -30.76
CA LEU A 405 -28.65 -21.03 -31.84
C LEU A 405 -27.71 -21.69 -32.85
N ARG A 406 -26.66 -22.37 -32.32
CA ARG A 406 -25.72 -23.17 -33.13
C ARG A 406 -26.42 -24.27 -33.89
N ALA A 407 -27.30 -25.04 -33.20
CA ALA A 407 -28.06 -26.12 -33.86
C ALA A 407 -28.96 -25.57 -35.00
N GLY A 408 -29.64 -24.46 -34.77
CA GLY A 408 -30.49 -23.81 -35.79
C GLY A 408 -29.70 -23.27 -36.99
N VAL A 409 -28.53 -22.68 -36.78
CA VAL A 409 -27.62 -22.24 -37.85
C VAL A 409 -27.10 -23.42 -38.64
N LEU A 410 -26.65 -24.48 -38.01
CA LEU A 410 -26.18 -25.70 -38.66
C LEU A 410 -27.29 -26.41 -39.47
N ALA A 411 -28.53 -26.42 -38.97
CA ALA A 411 -29.67 -26.98 -39.65
C ALA A 411 -30.21 -26.07 -40.79
N GLY A 412 -29.71 -24.85 -40.94
CA GLY A 412 -30.19 -23.86 -41.88
C GLY A 412 -31.62 -23.35 -41.57
N THR A 413 -32.09 -23.49 -40.34
CA THR A 413 -33.44 -23.01 -39.90
C THR A 413 -33.38 -21.61 -39.28
N ILE A 414 -32.21 -21.12 -38.93
CA ILE A 414 -31.97 -19.80 -38.38
C ILE A 414 -31.04 -19.03 -39.32
N ASN A 415 -31.47 -17.82 -39.69
CA ASN A 415 -30.68 -16.89 -40.49
C ASN A 415 -29.62 -16.20 -39.61
N SER A 416 -28.35 -16.59 -39.74
CA SER A 416 -27.24 -16.03 -38.98
C SER A 416 -26.88 -14.57 -39.34
N PHE A 417 -27.42 -14.04 -40.44
CA PHE A 417 -27.21 -12.66 -40.88
C PHE A 417 -28.42 -11.75 -40.60
N ALA A 418 -29.48 -12.29 -40.02
CA ALA A 418 -30.63 -11.52 -39.67
C ALA A 418 -30.34 -10.45 -38.58
N ALA A 419 -31.08 -9.33 -38.63
CA ALA A 419 -30.94 -8.27 -37.65
C ALA A 419 -31.35 -8.71 -36.26
N ASP A 420 -32.32 -9.63 -36.15
CA ASP A 420 -32.80 -10.22 -34.90
C ASP A 420 -32.03 -11.50 -34.47
N PHE A 421 -30.91 -11.81 -35.16
CA PHE A 421 -30.07 -12.95 -34.81
C PHE A 421 -29.55 -12.80 -33.34
N GLY A 422 -30.00 -13.69 -32.49
CA GLY A 422 -29.69 -13.64 -31.05
C GLY A 422 -30.73 -12.95 -30.16
N ALA A 423 -31.86 -12.49 -30.73
CA ALA A 423 -32.92 -11.84 -29.94
C ALA A 423 -33.50 -12.72 -28.82
N ASN A 424 -33.41 -14.05 -28.95
CA ASN A 424 -33.90 -15.03 -27.95
C ASN A 424 -32.78 -15.79 -27.25
N LEU A 425 -31.64 -15.14 -26.99
CA LEU A 425 -30.55 -15.75 -26.25
C LEU A 425 -30.98 -16.13 -24.81
N LEU A 426 -30.66 -17.35 -24.42
CA LEU A 426 -30.84 -17.80 -23.06
C LEU A 426 -29.55 -17.56 -22.28
N PHE A 427 -29.66 -16.80 -21.19
CA PHE A 427 -28.51 -16.63 -20.29
C PHE A 427 -28.36 -17.79 -19.36
N GLN A 428 -27.12 -18.22 -19.15
CA GLN A 428 -26.79 -19.19 -18.13
C GLN A 428 -26.93 -18.55 -16.75
N ALA A 429 -27.22 -19.38 -15.73
CA ALA A 429 -27.21 -18.92 -14.37
C ALA A 429 -25.80 -18.39 -14.00
N PRO A 430 -25.69 -17.30 -13.24
CA PRO A 430 -24.40 -16.69 -12.90
C PRO A 430 -23.55 -17.64 -12.05
N ASP A 431 -22.24 -17.54 -12.15
CA ASP A 431 -21.34 -18.16 -11.18
C ASP A 431 -21.44 -17.39 -9.86
N LEU A 432 -21.57 -18.11 -8.75
CA LEU A 432 -21.60 -17.57 -7.40
C LEU A 432 -20.37 -18.07 -6.66
N ALA A 433 -19.71 -17.18 -5.95
CA ALA A 433 -18.58 -17.53 -5.11
C ALA A 433 -18.68 -16.78 -3.79
N SER A 434 -18.58 -17.49 -2.69
CA SER A 434 -18.54 -16.92 -1.36
C SER A 434 -17.31 -17.38 -0.60
N SER A 435 -16.80 -16.53 0.28
CA SER A 435 -15.75 -16.92 1.20
C SER A 435 -15.87 -16.20 2.53
N VAL A 436 -15.61 -16.91 3.61
CA VAL A 436 -15.53 -16.37 4.96
C VAL A 436 -14.17 -16.72 5.53
N ASN A 437 -13.33 -15.71 5.70
CA ASN A 437 -12.03 -15.84 6.36
C ASN A 437 -12.15 -15.28 7.78
N GLN A 438 -11.69 -16.06 8.76
CA GLN A 438 -11.67 -15.64 10.17
C GLN A 438 -10.27 -15.88 10.74
N ASN A 439 -9.80 -14.92 11.53
CA ASN A 439 -8.54 -15.00 12.23
C ASN A 439 -8.70 -14.59 13.69
N ILE A 440 -8.23 -15.43 14.60
CA ILE A 440 -8.11 -15.14 16.03
C ILE A 440 -6.64 -15.18 16.36
N ASP A 441 -6.12 -14.11 16.96
CA ASP A 441 -4.72 -14.02 17.38
C ASP A 441 -4.65 -13.53 18.82
N VAL A 442 -3.88 -14.23 19.66
CA VAL A 442 -3.57 -13.82 21.03
C VAL A 442 -2.08 -13.92 21.22
N ARG A 443 -1.45 -12.85 21.67
CA ARG A 443 0.00 -12.81 21.89
C ARG A 443 0.33 -12.15 23.23
N SER A 444 1.20 -12.79 24.00
CA SER A 444 1.81 -12.28 25.22
C SER A 444 3.27 -11.98 24.96
N THR A 445 3.73 -10.80 25.33
CA THR A 445 5.13 -10.36 25.19
C THR A 445 5.63 -9.82 26.53
N LEU A 446 6.77 -10.30 26.98
CA LEU A 446 7.45 -9.88 28.20
C LEU A 446 8.83 -9.35 27.82
N ALA A 447 9.08 -8.05 27.99
CA ALA A 447 10.32 -7.38 27.64
C ALA A 447 10.93 -6.67 28.85
N GLY A 448 12.24 -6.82 29.05
CA GLY A 448 12.89 -6.18 30.19
C GLY A 448 14.41 -6.34 30.17
N THR A 449 15.05 -5.81 31.22
CA THR A 449 16.51 -5.79 31.43
C THR A 449 16.86 -6.68 32.59
N PRO A 450 17.09 -8.00 32.35
CA PRO A 450 17.38 -8.95 33.45
C PRO A 450 18.74 -8.74 34.11
N LEU A 451 19.69 -8.11 33.43
CA LEU A 451 21.07 -7.96 33.89
C LEU A 451 21.69 -6.68 33.33
N THR A 452 22.39 -5.94 34.18
CA THR A 452 23.23 -4.80 33.78
C THR A 452 24.68 -5.22 33.75
N LEU A 453 25.30 -5.14 32.57
CA LEU A 453 26.73 -5.36 32.36
C LEU A 453 27.47 -4.03 32.49
N PRO A 454 28.82 -4.06 32.70
CA PRO A 454 29.61 -2.84 32.72
C PRO A 454 29.49 -2.02 31.38
N ALA A 455 29.16 -2.69 30.29
CA ALA A 455 28.96 -2.09 28.97
C ALA A 455 27.54 -1.55 28.74
N GLY A 456 26.58 -1.83 29.58
CA GLY A 456 25.16 -1.43 29.46
C GLY A 456 24.19 -2.55 29.84
N ASP A 457 22.91 -2.30 29.66
CA ASP A 457 21.85 -3.22 30.04
C ASP A 457 21.65 -4.33 28.99
N VAL A 458 21.60 -5.59 29.45
CA VAL A 458 21.15 -6.71 28.61
C VAL A 458 19.64 -6.63 28.45
N GLN A 459 19.16 -6.59 27.21
CA GLN A 459 17.75 -6.57 26.93
C GLN A 459 17.27 -7.94 26.49
N MET A 460 16.16 -8.39 27.05
CA MET A 460 15.53 -9.65 26.66
C MET A 460 14.04 -9.48 26.41
N THR A 461 13.54 -10.17 25.40
CA THR A 461 12.11 -10.22 25.08
C THR A 461 11.69 -11.67 24.85
N PHE A 462 10.65 -12.08 25.56
CA PHE A 462 9.99 -13.36 25.38
C PHE A 462 8.61 -13.09 24.78
N ALA A 463 8.24 -13.81 23.72
CA ALA A 463 6.91 -13.74 23.17
C ALA A 463 6.34 -15.14 22.97
N SER A 464 5.05 -15.27 23.27
CA SER A 464 4.28 -16.49 23.06
C SER A 464 2.92 -16.12 22.49
N GLY A 465 2.46 -16.84 21.47
CA GLY A 465 1.20 -16.53 20.81
C GLY A 465 0.47 -17.76 20.31
N PHE A 466 -0.83 -17.60 20.18
CA PHE A 466 -1.71 -18.58 19.55
C PHE A 466 -2.52 -17.86 18.47
N THR A 467 -2.50 -18.42 17.26
CA THR A 467 -3.31 -17.93 16.14
C THR A 467 -4.17 -19.07 15.60
N ARG A 468 -5.45 -18.79 15.36
CA ARG A 468 -6.35 -19.69 14.66
C ARG A 468 -6.87 -19.00 13.41
N GLN A 469 -6.62 -19.62 12.26
CA GLN A 469 -7.10 -19.19 10.96
C GLN A 469 -8.14 -20.18 10.45
N MET A 470 -9.22 -19.67 9.89
CA MET A 470 -10.33 -20.45 9.35
C MET A 470 -10.74 -19.82 8.02
N LEU A 471 -10.90 -20.66 7.01
CA LEU A 471 -11.42 -20.28 5.70
C LEU A 471 -12.51 -21.27 5.31
N ASP A 472 -13.70 -20.76 5.06
CA ASP A 472 -14.79 -21.49 4.40
C ASP A 472 -15.05 -20.79 3.08
N SER A 473 -15.00 -21.51 1.98
CA SER A 473 -15.32 -20.99 0.66
C SER A 473 -16.21 -21.95 -0.11
N GLU A 474 -17.14 -21.38 -0.87
CA GLU A 474 -18.08 -22.10 -1.72
C GLU A 474 -18.08 -21.49 -3.12
N THR A 475 -18.10 -22.32 -4.14
CA THR A 475 -18.29 -21.90 -5.52
C THR A 475 -19.41 -22.70 -6.13
N TRP A 476 -20.45 -22.04 -6.63
CA TRP A 476 -21.48 -22.65 -7.45
C TRP A 476 -21.28 -22.25 -8.92
N ARG A 477 -21.11 -23.24 -9.79
CA ARG A 477 -20.89 -23.02 -11.22
C ARG A 477 -21.51 -24.14 -12.04
N SER A 478 -22.35 -23.83 -13.02
CA SER A 478 -22.97 -24.80 -13.94
C SER A 478 -23.73 -25.92 -13.22
N GLY A 479 -24.35 -25.65 -12.07
CA GLY A 479 -25.05 -26.65 -11.26
C GLY A 479 -24.13 -27.50 -10.37
N VAL A 480 -22.84 -27.21 -10.32
CA VAL A 480 -21.87 -27.87 -9.47
C VAL A 480 -21.46 -26.95 -8.34
N THR A 481 -21.59 -27.41 -7.10
CA THR A 481 -21.05 -26.73 -5.92
C THR A 481 -19.69 -27.36 -5.57
N THR A 482 -18.74 -26.50 -5.23
CA THR A 482 -17.44 -26.90 -4.71
C THR A 482 -17.17 -26.16 -3.42
N ASP A 483 -16.99 -26.90 -2.33
CA ASP A 483 -16.74 -26.38 -0.99
C ASP A 483 -15.30 -26.65 -0.57
N VAL A 484 -14.69 -25.65 0.06
CA VAL A 484 -13.37 -25.78 0.70
C VAL A 484 -13.46 -25.25 2.12
N SER A 485 -13.05 -26.05 3.08
CA SER A 485 -12.99 -25.65 4.50
C SER A 485 -11.61 -25.95 5.06
N LEU A 486 -10.87 -24.90 5.37
CA LEU A 486 -9.51 -24.97 5.89
C LEU A 486 -9.44 -24.39 7.31
N ARG A 487 -8.67 -25.07 8.16
CA ARG A 487 -8.43 -24.65 9.54
C ARG A 487 -6.95 -24.79 9.85
N ARG A 488 -6.34 -23.72 10.39
CA ARG A 488 -4.95 -23.72 10.83
C ARG A 488 -4.86 -23.17 12.25
N ASN A 489 -4.24 -23.93 13.13
CA ASN A 489 -3.82 -23.47 14.44
C ASN A 489 -2.31 -23.29 14.42
N ILE A 490 -1.83 -22.20 15.01
CA ILE A 490 -0.42 -21.84 15.08
C ILE A 490 -0.09 -21.53 16.53
N LEU A 491 0.88 -22.25 17.09
CA LEU A 491 1.47 -21.91 18.36
C LEU A 491 2.87 -21.38 18.10
N ASN A 492 3.16 -20.16 18.50
CA ASN A 492 4.44 -19.52 18.26
C ASN A 492 5.10 -19.08 19.58
N HIS A 493 6.43 -19.24 19.61
CA HIS A 493 7.28 -18.81 20.71
C HIS A 493 8.52 -18.16 20.13
N SER A 494 8.98 -17.04 20.73
CA SER A 494 10.24 -16.43 20.35
C SER A 494 10.95 -15.83 21.55
N VAL A 495 12.28 -15.82 21.45
CA VAL A 495 13.18 -15.18 22.41
C VAL A 495 14.13 -14.30 21.62
N ASN A 496 14.24 -13.06 22.05
CA ASN A 496 15.19 -12.08 21.52
C ASN A 496 16.09 -11.62 22.65
N ALA A 497 17.37 -11.43 22.38
CA ALA A 497 18.34 -10.89 23.32
C ALA A 497 19.27 -9.90 22.63
N GLU A 498 19.58 -8.78 23.30
CA GLU A 498 20.61 -7.83 22.91
C GLU A 498 21.63 -7.69 24.04
N LEU A 499 22.90 -7.87 23.71
CA LEU A 499 24.02 -7.81 24.64
C LEU A 499 24.96 -6.68 24.25
N PRO A 500 25.12 -5.62 25.06
CA PRO A 500 26.17 -4.64 24.89
C PRO A 500 27.51 -5.28 25.26
N LEU A 501 28.51 -5.16 24.35
CA LEU A 501 29.85 -5.72 24.55
C LEU A 501 30.83 -4.67 25.04
N THR A 502 30.74 -3.43 24.54
CA THR A 502 31.54 -2.28 24.97
C THR A 502 30.66 -1.02 25.03
N GLY A 503 30.90 -0.22 26.09
CA GLY A 503 30.30 1.12 26.22
C GLY A 503 31.38 2.19 26.02
N ARG A 504 31.01 3.41 25.65
CA ARG A 504 31.99 4.51 25.41
C ARG A 504 32.80 4.86 26.66
N ASP A 505 32.17 4.74 27.79
CA ASP A 505 32.75 5.11 29.10
C ASP A 505 33.39 3.93 29.83
N PHE A 506 33.48 2.77 29.16
CA PHE A 506 33.98 1.55 29.76
C PHE A 506 35.04 0.81 28.92
N GLY A 507 36.23 0.59 29.47
CA GLY A 507 37.29 -0.26 28.92
C GLY A 507 37.75 0.23 27.55
N ILE A 508 37.91 -0.73 26.62
CA ILE A 508 38.37 -0.44 25.25
C ILE A 508 37.34 0.33 24.42
N GLY A 509 36.07 0.41 24.86
CA GLY A 509 35.00 1.10 24.20
C GLY A 509 35.25 2.61 24.03
N SER A 510 36.04 3.21 24.94
CA SER A 510 36.50 4.60 24.81
C SER A 510 37.33 4.84 23.56
N THR A 511 37.98 3.80 23.02
CA THR A 511 38.87 3.88 21.84
C THR A 511 38.20 3.34 20.57
N ILE A 512 37.45 2.22 20.67
CA ILE A 512 36.91 1.52 19.50
C ILE A 512 35.40 1.77 19.31
N GLY A 513 34.75 2.51 20.24
CA GLY A 513 33.31 2.79 20.22
C GLY A 513 32.48 1.69 20.85
N GLU A 514 31.18 1.81 20.67
CA GLU A 514 30.16 0.89 21.20
C GLU A 514 29.95 -0.31 20.27
N TRP A 515 29.93 -1.50 20.86
CA TRP A 515 29.62 -2.75 20.19
C TRP A 515 28.45 -3.42 20.91
N SER A 516 27.45 -3.87 20.16
CA SER A 516 26.42 -4.77 20.67
C SER A 516 26.16 -5.91 19.69
N VAL A 517 25.75 -7.04 20.23
CA VAL A 517 25.27 -8.19 19.46
C VAL A 517 23.82 -8.46 19.84
N ASN A 518 23.01 -8.80 18.86
CA ASN A 518 21.65 -9.25 19.09
C ASN A 518 21.42 -10.62 18.45
N GLY A 519 20.48 -11.36 19.01
CA GLY A 519 20.09 -12.65 18.50
C GLY A 519 18.62 -12.92 18.77
N ASN A 520 17.96 -13.57 17.83
CA ASN A 520 16.61 -14.04 18.00
C ASN A 520 16.45 -15.48 17.53
N ILE A 521 15.59 -16.20 18.20
CA ILE A 521 15.12 -17.51 17.76
C ILE A 521 13.62 -17.57 17.98
N GLY A 522 12.90 -18.04 16.97
CA GLY A 522 11.46 -18.22 16.97
C GLY A 522 11.10 -19.61 16.46
N TYR A 523 10.02 -20.15 17.00
CA TYR A 523 9.50 -21.45 16.66
C TYR A 523 7.98 -21.35 16.54
N SER A 524 7.44 -21.86 15.42
CA SER A 524 6.01 -21.93 15.17
C SER A 524 5.62 -23.36 14.86
N ASP A 525 4.58 -23.86 15.52
CA ASP A 525 3.98 -25.18 15.26
C ASP A 525 2.61 -24.97 14.60
N LEU A 526 2.51 -25.34 13.33
CA LEU A 526 1.33 -25.22 12.50
C LEU A 526 0.65 -26.58 12.36
N SER A 527 -0.67 -26.62 12.52
CA SER A 527 -1.45 -27.86 12.43
C SER A 527 -1.41 -28.54 11.05
N ASP A 528 -1.09 -27.79 9.99
CA ASP A 528 -1.08 -28.25 8.58
C ASP A 528 0.31 -28.27 7.94
N PHE A 529 1.23 -27.39 8.34
CA PHE A 529 2.60 -27.29 7.79
C PHE A 529 3.67 -27.72 8.78
N GLY A 530 3.30 -28.13 10.02
CA GLY A 530 4.23 -28.61 11.05
C GLY A 530 5.10 -27.49 11.60
N LYS A 531 6.36 -27.79 11.83
CA LYS A 531 7.29 -26.95 12.59
C LYS A 531 8.07 -26.02 11.67
N LEU A 532 8.01 -24.74 11.93
CA LEU A 532 8.70 -23.69 11.20
C LEU A 532 9.66 -22.94 12.14
N LEU A 533 10.87 -22.69 11.67
CA LEU A 533 11.94 -22.05 12.45
C LEU A 533 12.20 -20.63 11.91
N GLU A 534 12.39 -19.71 12.85
CA GLU A 534 12.89 -18.36 12.60
C GLU A 534 14.16 -18.15 13.44
N TYR A 535 15.19 -17.55 12.87
CA TYR A 535 16.41 -17.19 13.58
C TYR A 535 17.04 -15.93 13.01
N GLY A 536 17.78 -15.20 13.84
CA GLY A 536 18.54 -14.05 13.42
C GLY A 536 19.72 -13.79 14.34
N ALA A 537 20.76 -13.17 13.78
CA ALA A 537 21.89 -12.64 14.52
C ALA A 537 22.30 -11.31 13.90
N GLY A 538 22.67 -10.35 14.74
CA GLY A 538 23.11 -9.05 14.33
C GLY A 538 24.29 -8.53 15.16
N LEU A 539 25.09 -7.69 14.52
CA LEU A 539 26.20 -6.99 15.12
C LEU A 539 26.03 -5.49 14.83
N ARG A 540 26.06 -4.67 15.86
CA ARG A 540 26.08 -3.21 15.76
C ARG A 540 27.43 -2.69 16.25
N TRP A 541 28.00 -1.74 15.51
CA TRP A 541 29.21 -1.02 15.84
C TRP A 541 29.01 0.49 15.65
N ALA A 542 29.17 1.25 16.73
CA ALA A 542 29.11 2.71 16.69
C ALA A 542 30.47 3.30 17.11
N PRO A 543 31.42 3.49 16.15
CA PRO A 543 32.75 4.08 16.46
C PRO A 543 32.64 5.53 16.94
N ALA A 544 31.61 6.24 16.52
CA ALA A 544 31.30 7.60 16.93
C ALA A 544 29.78 7.73 17.19
N ARG A 545 29.35 8.77 17.91
CA ARG A 545 27.94 9.02 18.23
C ARG A 545 27.07 9.22 16.98
N ASN A 546 27.70 9.71 15.92
CA ASN A 546 27.09 10.08 14.66
C ASN A 546 27.35 9.10 13.52
N LEU A 547 27.99 7.94 13.79
CA LEU A 547 28.27 6.90 12.80
C LEU A 547 27.99 5.52 13.36
N THR A 548 27.13 4.76 12.68
CA THR A 548 26.74 3.41 13.09
C THR A 548 26.82 2.46 11.90
N PHE A 549 27.43 1.29 12.12
CA PHE A 549 27.46 0.16 11.20
C PHE A 549 26.66 -1.00 11.81
N GLN A 550 25.93 -1.71 10.95
CA GLN A 550 25.16 -2.87 11.33
C GLN A 550 25.33 -3.97 10.31
N ALA A 551 25.48 -5.20 10.78
CA ALA A 551 25.46 -6.39 9.96
C ALA A 551 24.48 -7.39 10.55
N SER A 552 23.56 -7.93 9.77
CA SER A 552 22.60 -8.92 10.25
C SER A 552 22.38 -10.03 9.25
N ILE A 553 22.07 -11.21 9.78
CA ILE A 553 21.60 -12.36 9.05
C ILE A 553 20.31 -12.82 9.69
N THR A 554 19.28 -13.06 8.85
CA THR A 554 18.00 -13.61 9.30
C THR A 554 17.61 -14.80 8.42
N GLY A 555 16.94 -15.76 9.00
CA GLY A 555 16.36 -16.87 8.28
C GLY A 555 14.98 -17.18 8.83
N ASP A 556 14.02 -17.41 7.94
CA ASP A 556 12.64 -17.71 8.29
C ASP A 556 12.03 -18.77 7.37
N GLU A 557 11.13 -19.54 7.92
CA GLU A 557 10.29 -20.49 7.20
C GLU A 557 8.84 -20.04 7.32
N ASN A 558 8.10 -20.01 6.20
CA ASN A 558 6.72 -19.55 6.15
C ASN A 558 5.82 -20.54 5.43
N ALA A 559 4.61 -20.72 5.93
CA ALA A 559 3.55 -21.43 5.20
C ALA A 559 2.80 -20.48 4.27
N PRO A 560 2.25 -20.95 3.13
CA PRO A 560 1.34 -20.17 2.31
C PRO A 560 0.15 -19.64 3.14
N ALA A 561 -0.34 -18.46 2.82
CA ALA A 561 -1.53 -17.93 3.46
C ALA A 561 -2.75 -18.86 3.20
N ILE A 562 -3.65 -18.97 4.17
CA ILE A 562 -4.80 -19.88 4.08
C ILE A 562 -5.69 -19.56 2.86
N GLY A 563 -5.80 -18.26 2.48
CA GLY A 563 -6.51 -17.85 1.28
C GLY A 563 -5.82 -18.27 -0.02
N GLN A 564 -4.47 -18.30 -0.05
CA GLN A 564 -3.73 -18.81 -1.22
C GLN A 564 -3.95 -20.31 -1.44
N LEU A 565 -4.31 -21.05 -0.37
CA LEU A 565 -4.61 -22.47 -0.46
C LEU A 565 -6.07 -22.76 -0.86
N GLY A 566 -7.04 -21.94 -0.40
CA GLY A 566 -8.45 -22.30 -0.43
C GLY A 566 -9.42 -21.21 -0.90
N ASN A 567 -8.99 -20.07 -1.41
CA ASN A 567 -9.92 -19.08 -1.97
C ASN A 567 -10.78 -19.69 -3.10
N PRO A 568 -12.03 -19.23 -3.26
CA PRO A 568 -12.94 -19.77 -4.27
C PRO A 568 -12.39 -19.54 -5.68
N THR A 569 -12.69 -20.50 -6.59
CA THR A 569 -12.28 -20.38 -7.98
C THR A 569 -13.19 -19.39 -8.72
N LEU A 570 -12.61 -18.35 -9.30
CA LEU A 570 -13.29 -17.36 -10.12
C LEU A 570 -12.81 -17.49 -11.57
N VAL A 571 -13.73 -17.31 -12.53
CA VAL A 571 -13.40 -17.20 -13.95
C VAL A 571 -13.78 -15.82 -14.43
N THR A 572 -12.81 -15.09 -14.98
CA THR A 572 -13.01 -13.76 -15.57
C THR A 572 -12.96 -13.92 -17.08
N PRO A 573 -14.05 -13.69 -17.81
CA PRO A 573 -14.05 -13.73 -19.28
C PRO A 573 -13.45 -12.45 -19.85
N ASN A 574 -13.05 -12.51 -21.12
CA ASN A 574 -12.65 -11.35 -21.93
C ASN A 574 -11.50 -10.53 -21.34
N VAL A 575 -10.50 -11.18 -20.71
CA VAL A 575 -9.31 -10.48 -20.21
C VAL A 575 -8.33 -10.26 -21.36
N ALA A 576 -7.97 -9.00 -21.62
CA ALA A 576 -6.98 -8.64 -22.63
C ALA A 576 -5.60 -9.21 -22.23
N THR A 577 -5.02 -10.04 -23.08
CA THR A 577 -3.77 -10.75 -22.82
C THR A 577 -2.87 -10.74 -24.04
N TYR A 578 -1.58 -10.56 -23.84
CA TYR A 578 -0.58 -10.70 -24.89
C TYR A 578 -0.01 -12.11 -24.90
N ASP A 579 -0.09 -12.79 -26.04
CA ASP A 579 0.50 -14.12 -26.27
C ASP A 579 1.92 -13.97 -26.83
N PHE A 580 2.93 -14.12 -25.96
CA PHE A 580 4.34 -14.04 -26.36
C PHE A 580 4.75 -15.11 -27.36
N THR A 581 4.10 -16.27 -27.38
CA THR A 581 4.40 -17.36 -28.30
C THR A 581 4.01 -17.02 -29.73
N ARG A 582 2.93 -16.26 -29.90
CA ARG A 582 2.41 -15.90 -31.23
C ARG A 582 2.58 -14.42 -31.59
N GLY A 583 2.96 -13.57 -30.59
CA GLY A 583 3.08 -12.12 -30.77
C GLY A 583 1.74 -11.44 -31.07
N GLU A 584 0.64 -11.99 -30.54
CA GLU A 584 -0.69 -11.46 -30.75
C GLU A 584 -1.38 -11.11 -29.41
N SER A 585 -2.27 -10.11 -29.46
CA SER A 585 -3.12 -9.77 -28.32
C SER A 585 -4.52 -10.32 -28.55
N LEU A 586 -5.11 -10.90 -27.51
CA LEU A 586 -6.44 -11.50 -27.57
C LEU A 586 -7.16 -11.42 -26.23
N PHE A 587 -8.47 -11.67 -26.26
CA PHE A 587 -9.29 -11.76 -25.07
C PHE A 587 -9.48 -13.23 -24.67
N ILE A 588 -9.09 -13.55 -23.42
CA ILE A 588 -9.14 -14.93 -22.91
C ILE A 588 -9.93 -15.03 -21.62
N ASN A 589 -10.18 -16.26 -21.17
CA ASN A 589 -10.69 -16.52 -19.84
C ASN A 589 -9.51 -16.68 -18.87
N VAL A 590 -9.57 -15.98 -17.74
CA VAL A 590 -8.58 -16.11 -16.66
C VAL A 590 -9.22 -16.76 -15.45
N VAL A 591 -8.59 -17.85 -14.96
CA VAL A 591 -9.00 -18.56 -13.75
C VAL A 591 -8.12 -18.12 -12.58
N THR A 592 -8.73 -17.66 -11.50
CA THR A 592 -8.08 -17.28 -10.25
C THR A 592 -8.66 -18.08 -9.08
N GLY A 593 -8.05 -18.02 -7.89
CA GLY A 593 -8.50 -18.74 -6.70
C GLY A 593 -7.35 -19.33 -5.90
N GLY A 594 -7.65 -20.24 -4.97
CA GLY A 594 -6.64 -20.92 -4.18
C GLY A 594 -5.98 -22.10 -4.90
N ASN A 595 -4.75 -22.45 -4.44
CA ASN A 595 -4.01 -23.63 -4.91
C ASN A 595 -3.58 -24.48 -3.70
N PRO A 596 -4.24 -25.59 -3.42
CA PRO A 596 -3.91 -26.45 -2.27
C PRO A 596 -2.56 -27.19 -2.39
N ALA A 597 -1.93 -27.17 -3.58
CA ALA A 597 -0.63 -27.80 -3.81
C ALA A 597 0.57 -26.90 -3.43
N LEU A 598 0.34 -25.72 -2.88
CA LEU A 598 1.43 -24.83 -2.43
C LEU A 598 2.17 -25.44 -1.23
N ILE A 599 3.49 -25.23 -1.23
CA ILE A 599 4.41 -25.69 -0.19
C ILE A 599 5.04 -24.52 0.56
N GLY A 600 5.61 -24.79 1.74
CA GLY A 600 6.24 -23.77 2.58
C GLY A 600 7.50 -23.16 1.99
N GLU A 601 7.65 -21.87 2.17
CA GLU A 601 8.80 -21.06 1.76
C GLU A 601 9.89 -21.08 2.84
N LYS A 602 11.17 -21.04 2.40
CA LYS A 602 12.35 -20.83 3.27
C LYS A 602 13.13 -19.64 2.75
N ARG A 603 13.42 -18.71 3.63
CA ARG A 603 14.10 -17.46 3.30
C ARG A 603 15.36 -17.25 4.15
N ARG A 604 16.38 -16.62 3.57
CA ARG A 604 17.60 -16.20 4.23
C ARG A 604 18.07 -14.87 3.67
N ASP A 605 18.23 -13.89 4.54
CA ASP A 605 18.64 -12.54 4.20
C ASP A 605 19.93 -12.15 4.93
N VAL A 606 20.80 -11.42 4.23
CA VAL A 606 21.98 -10.77 4.77
C VAL A 606 21.90 -9.30 4.49
N ILE A 607 22.13 -8.46 5.51
CA ILE A 607 21.98 -7.02 5.42
C ILE A 607 23.18 -6.35 6.07
N LEU A 608 23.71 -5.35 5.36
CA LEU A 608 24.74 -4.45 5.87
C LEU A 608 24.21 -3.03 5.79
N ASN A 609 24.20 -2.31 6.89
CA ASN A 609 23.75 -0.91 6.96
C ASN A 609 24.88 -0.02 7.50
N ALA A 610 24.95 1.21 7.03
CA ALA A 610 25.75 2.29 7.58
C ALA A 610 24.91 3.56 7.64
N ASN A 611 24.85 4.20 8.81
CA ASN A 611 24.16 5.45 9.04
C ASN A 611 25.16 6.49 9.54
N TRP A 612 25.18 7.67 8.92
CA TRP A 612 26.08 8.75 9.28
C TRP A 612 25.34 10.09 9.32
N SER A 613 25.41 10.76 10.47
CA SER A 613 24.81 12.09 10.70
C SER A 613 25.89 13.04 11.21
N PRO A 614 26.68 13.68 10.28
CA PRO A 614 27.85 14.47 10.64
C PRO A 614 27.49 15.71 11.47
N ASP A 615 28.24 15.99 12.55
CA ASP A 615 27.99 17.13 13.44
C ASP A 615 28.20 18.50 12.76
N PHE A 616 28.92 18.54 11.65
CA PHE A 616 29.21 19.79 10.92
C PHE A 616 28.11 20.22 9.95
N ILE A 617 27.12 19.33 9.68
CA ILE A 617 25.91 19.67 8.92
C ILE A 617 24.72 19.38 9.81
N LYS A 618 23.99 20.43 10.18
CA LYS A 618 22.80 20.30 11.01
C LYS A 618 21.69 19.60 10.22
N ASP A 619 20.96 18.73 10.91
CA ASP A 619 19.76 18.04 10.38
C ASP A 619 20.05 17.30 9.05
N PHE A 620 21.22 16.66 8.91
CA PHE A 620 21.62 15.85 7.78
C PHE A 620 21.87 14.40 8.21
N ALA A 621 21.37 13.46 7.41
CA ALA A 621 21.64 12.03 7.58
C ALA A 621 21.94 11.37 6.23
N LEU A 622 22.97 10.53 6.19
CA LEU A 622 23.33 9.67 5.07
C LEU A 622 23.15 8.21 5.49
N GLN A 623 22.45 7.44 4.65
CA GLN A 623 22.22 6.02 4.86
C GLN A 623 22.78 5.21 3.69
N PHE A 624 23.35 4.07 3.98
CA PHE A 624 23.80 3.09 2.99
C PHE A 624 23.36 1.69 3.44
N SER A 625 22.80 0.92 2.51
CA SER A 625 22.35 -0.45 2.79
C SER A 625 22.72 -1.37 1.64
N TYR A 626 23.22 -2.56 1.96
CA TYR A 626 23.38 -3.68 1.05
C TYR A 626 22.49 -4.83 1.48
N PHE A 627 21.72 -5.38 0.54
CA PHE A 627 20.79 -6.50 0.76
C PHE A 627 21.16 -7.66 -0.13
N LYS A 628 21.16 -8.86 0.47
CA LYS A 628 21.23 -10.13 -0.26
C LYS A 628 20.17 -11.06 0.26
N ASN A 629 19.18 -11.35 -0.58
CA ASN A 629 18.03 -12.19 -0.25
C ASN A 629 18.09 -13.49 -1.05
N ASN A 630 17.82 -14.62 -0.39
CA ASN A 630 17.67 -15.91 -1.03
C ASN A 630 16.42 -16.57 -0.47
N SER A 631 15.53 -17.01 -1.36
CA SER A 631 14.34 -17.77 -0.96
C SER A 631 14.25 -19.04 -1.76
N ARG A 632 13.64 -20.06 -1.15
CA ARG A 632 13.29 -21.32 -1.79
C ARG A 632 11.82 -21.60 -1.61
N ASN A 633 11.22 -22.23 -2.64
CA ASN A 633 9.79 -22.51 -2.69
C ASN A 633 8.93 -21.24 -2.50
N THR A 634 9.38 -20.10 -3.05
CA THR A 634 8.69 -18.83 -2.89
C THR A 634 7.28 -18.92 -3.43
N THR A 635 6.27 -18.65 -2.59
CA THR A 635 4.89 -18.55 -3.02
C THR A 635 4.67 -17.21 -3.72
N SER A 636 4.19 -17.26 -4.97
CA SER A 636 3.94 -16.09 -5.81
C SER A 636 2.58 -16.17 -6.50
N SER A 637 2.03 -15.03 -6.89
CA SER A 637 0.97 -15.00 -7.90
C SER A 637 1.47 -15.61 -9.19
N PHE A 638 0.57 -16.12 -10.04
CA PHE A 638 0.97 -16.67 -11.34
C PHE A 638 1.64 -15.55 -12.17
N PRO A 639 2.85 -15.81 -12.70
CA PRO A 639 3.62 -14.79 -13.41
C PRO A 639 3.05 -14.49 -14.80
N LEU A 640 3.58 -13.42 -15.43
CA LEU A 640 3.31 -13.11 -16.83
C LEU A 640 3.63 -14.33 -17.72
N LEU A 641 2.73 -14.68 -18.63
CA LEU A 641 2.85 -15.86 -19.49
C LEU A 641 3.91 -15.64 -20.59
N THR A 642 5.20 -15.58 -20.18
CA THR A 642 6.32 -15.64 -21.13
C THR A 642 6.52 -17.07 -21.62
N PRO A 643 7.28 -17.32 -22.70
CA PRO A 643 7.52 -18.66 -23.21
C PRO A 643 8.10 -19.64 -22.19
N GLU A 644 8.99 -19.16 -21.31
CA GLU A 644 9.57 -19.98 -20.23
C GLU A 644 8.54 -20.35 -19.19
N ILE A 645 7.63 -19.42 -18.86
CA ILE A 645 6.53 -19.65 -17.93
C ILE A 645 5.53 -20.65 -18.53
N GLU A 646 5.16 -20.48 -19.80
CA GLU A 646 4.27 -21.43 -20.48
C GLU A 646 4.89 -22.82 -20.51
N ALA A 647 6.17 -22.97 -20.86
CA ALA A 647 6.87 -24.25 -20.84
C ALA A 647 6.92 -24.87 -19.45
N ALA A 648 7.09 -24.03 -18.41
CA ALA A 648 7.10 -24.50 -17.02
C ALA A 648 5.72 -24.91 -16.51
N PHE A 649 4.66 -24.27 -16.96
CA PHE A 649 3.28 -24.48 -16.50
C PHE A 649 2.31 -24.83 -17.61
N ALA A 650 2.73 -25.68 -18.59
CA ALA A 650 1.95 -26.02 -19.77
C ALA A 650 0.54 -26.56 -19.45
N SER A 651 0.35 -27.26 -18.31
CA SER A 651 -0.95 -27.79 -17.88
C SER A 651 -1.94 -26.69 -17.45
N ARG A 652 -1.49 -25.46 -17.26
CA ARG A 652 -2.33 -24.31 -16.87
C ARG A 652 -2.75 -23.44 -18.05
N VAL A 653 -2.27 -23.76 -19.25
CA VAL A 653 -2.52 -23.00 -20.47
C VAL A 653 -3.38 -23.84 -21.39
N VAL A 654 -4.49 -23.28 -21.85
CA VAL A 654 -5.38 -23.93 -22.82
C VAL A 654 -5.31 -23.16 -24.13
N ARG A 655 -4.95 -23.88 -25.20
CA ARG A 655 -4.96 -23.38 -26.58
C ARG A 655 -6.00 -24.13 -27.40
N ASP A 656 -6.55 -23.48 -28.39
CA ASP A 656 -7.47 -24.13 -29.36
C ASP A 656 -6.71 -24.99 -30.39
N VAL A 657 -7.45 -25.54 -31.35
CA VAL A 657 -6.88 -26.41 -32.42
C VAL A 657 -5.94 -25.64 -33.36
N ASP A 658 -6.05 -24.32 -33.43
CA ASP A 658 -5.21 -23.46 -34.25
C ASP A 658 -4.01 -22.89 -33.41
N GLY A 659 -3.87 -23.33 -32.16
CA GLY A 659 -2.83 -22.95 -31.23
C GLY A 659 -3.04 -21.56 -30.59
N ARG A 660 -4.22 -20.93 -30.72
CA ARG A 660 -4.53 -19.65 -30.09
C ARG A 660 -4.83 -19.85 -28.60
N LEU A 661 -4.40 -18.92 -27.79
CA LEU A 661 -4.62 -18.93 -26.34
C LEU A 661 -6.11 -18.72 -26.02
N VAL A 662 -6.70 -19.61 -25.24
CA VAL A 662 -8.12 -19.59 -24.84
C VAL A 662 -8.31 -19.26 -23.37
N SER A 663 -7.46 -19.86 -22.51
CA SER A 663 -7.53 -19.60 -21.08
C SER A 663 -6.20 -19.85 -20.37
N ILE A 664 -6.03 -19.17 -19.22
CA ILE A 664 -4.88 -19.33 -18.32
C ILE A 664 -5.40 -19.57 -16.89
N ASP A 665 -4.88 -20.59 -16.22
CA ASP A 665 -5.06 -20.78 -14.78
C ASP A 665 -3.97 -20.01 -14.02
N GLN A 666 -4.34 -18.85 -13.49
CA GLN A 666 -3.45 -17.92 -12.77
C GLN A 666 -3.47 -18.12 -11.23
N ARG A 667 -3.93 -19.25 -10.72
CA ARG A 667 -3.84 -19.54 -9.30
C ARG A 667 -2.38 -19.56 -8.83
N PRO A 668 -2.09 -19.18 -7.57
CA PRO A 668 -0.72 -19.07 -7.04
C PRO A 668 0.16 -20.30 -7.31
N VAL A 669 1.47 -20.08 -7.39
CA VAL A 669 2.49 -21.10 -7.66
C VAL A 669 3.66 -20.96 -6.69
N ASN A 670 4.50 -22.01 -6.58
CA ASN A 670 5.80 -21.89 -5.93
C ASN A 670 6.91 -21.83 -6.99
N PHE A 671 7.89 -20.95 -6.79
CA PHE A 671 9.16 -20.95 -7.48
C PHE A 671 10.22 -21.69 -6.64
N ASP A 672 11.08 -22.47 -7.29
CA ASP A 672 12.11 -23.26 -6.59
C ASP A 672 13.09 -22.37 -5.83
N ARG A 673 13.55 -21.29 -6.47
CA ARG A 673 14.50 -20.35 -5.86
C ARG A 673 14.34 -18.95 -6.45
N GLU A 674 14.55 -17.98 -5.57
CA GLU A 674 14.63 -16.58 -5.92
C GLU A 674 15.83 -15.98 -5.21
N THR A 675 16.64 -15.20 -5.96
CA THR A 675 17.85 -14.55 -5.47
C THR A 675 17.83 -13.09 -5.88
N SER A 676 18.00 -12.20 -4.90
CA SER A 676 18.17 -10.78 -5.18
C SER A 676 19.32 -10.16 -4.42
N GLN A 677 20.00 -9.20 -5.07
CA GLN A 677 21.06 -8.40 -4.47
C GLN A 677 20.90 -6.96 -4.90
N ARG A 678 20.95 -6.03 -3.94
CA ARG A 678 20.82 -4.61 -4.24
C ARG A 678 21.58 -3.74 -3.23
N ILE A 679 21.92 -2.55 -3.67
CA ILE A 679 22.45 -1.46 -2.85
C ILE A 679 21.38 -0.36 -2.82
N ARG A 680 21.12 0.18 -1.65
CA ARG A 680 20.32 1.41 -1.48
C ARG A 680 21.12 2.41 -0.68
N TRP A 681 21.21 3.63 -1.17
CA TRP A 681 21.76 4.75 -0.43
C TRP A 681 20.77 5.91 -0.47
N GLY A 682 20.82 6.75 0.55
CA GLY A 682 19.91 7.88 0.63
C GLY A 682 20.43 8.95 1.57
N LEU A 683 20.00 10.17 1.32
CA LEU A 683 20.27 11.33 2.15
C LEU A 683 18.97 12.02 2.56
N ASN A 684 18.97 12.52 3.79
CA ASN A 684 17.92 13.36 4.33
C ASN A 684 18.55 14.67 4.81
N VAL A 685 17.93 15.79 4.49
CA VAL A 685 18.33 17.11 4.97
C VAL A 685 17.10 17.95 5.24
N SER A 686 17.08 18.65 6.35
CA SER A 686 16.00 19.57 6.70
C SER A 686 16.54 20.87 7.29
N GLY A 687 15.69 21.90 7.37
CA GLY A 687 16.13 23.17 7.92
C GLY A 687 14.99 24.16 8.12
N ASN A 688 15.27 25.24 8.86
CA ASN A 688 14.33 26.33 9.07
C ASN A 688 14.36 27.33 7.92
N ILE A 689 13.22 27.93 7.58
CA ILE A 689 13.12 29.05 6.64
C ILE A 689 13.05 30.33 7.47
N GLY A 690 14.08 31.20 7.33
CA GLY A 690 14.20 32.48 8.08
C GLY A 690 15.18 32.39 9.26
N ALA A 691 15.43 33.52 9.91
CA ALA A 691 16.31 33.59 11.06
C ALA A 691 15.70 32.83 12.27
N GLU A 692 16.50 31.99 12.92
CA GLU A 692 16.13 31.43 14.22
C GLU A 692 15.78 32.58 15.17
N THR A 693 14.56 32.62 15.65
CA THR A 693 14.19 33.54 16.74
C THR A 693 14.99 33.08 17.96
N PRO A 694 15.88 33.90 18.54
CA PRO A 694 16.62 33.49 19.72
C PRO A 694 15.62 33.08 20.80
N ALA A 695 15.84 31.94 21.43
CA ALA A 695 15.04 31.48 22.55
C ALA A 695 15.05 32.57 23.59
N GLY A 696 13.92 33.27 23.82
CA GLY A 696 13.77 34.38 24.74
C GLY A 696 14.32 34.01 26.12
N GLY A 697 15.22 34.78 26.64
CA GLY A 697 15.70 34.66 28.00
C GLY A 697 14.55 34.68 29.02
N PRO A 698 14.79 34.28 30.28
CA PRO A 698 13.76 34.15 31.29
C PRO A 698 13.00 35.45 31.53
N PRO A 699 11.66 35.42 31.66
CA PRO A 699 10.89 36.62 32.03
C PRO A 699 11.06 36.84 33.53
N GLY A 700 11.79 37.88 33.90
CA GLY A 700 11.91 38.24 35.30
C GLY A 700 12.80 39.46 35.48
N ALA A 701 12.25 40.64 35.27
CA ALA A 701 12.54 41.87 36.02
C ALA A 701 11.81 43.04 35.38
N THR A 702 10.55 43.22 35.68
CA THR A 702 9.91 44.54 35.59
C THR A 702 10.15 45.27 36.90
N GLY A 703 10.81 46.36 36.82
CA GLY A 703 10.83 47.30 37.95
C GLY A 703 11.87 48.40 37.84
N ALA A 704 11.36 49.59 37.63
CA ALA A 704 11.84 50.90 38.07
C ALA A 704 12.77 51.74 37.16
N ARG A 705 12.11 52.63 36.55
CA ARG A 705 12.39 54.09 36.32
C ARG A 705 13.76 54.69 36.69
N GLY A 706 14.33 55.39 35.75
CA GLY A 706 14.65 56.83 35.84
C GLY A 706 16.04 57.17 36.31
N GLY A 707 16.77 57.91 35.45
CA GLY A 707 17.86 58.76 35.82
C GLY A 707 18.94 58.94 34.72
N PRO A 708 19.34 60.15 34.45
CA PRO A 708 20.10 60.51 33.23
C PRO A 708 21.64 60.39 33.38
N PRO A 709 22.41 60.75 32.32
CA PRO A 709 23.68 60.14 32.00
C PRO A 709 24.90 60.88 32.62
N GLY A 710 25.95 60.09 32.78
CA GLY A 710 27.24 60.64 33.23
C GLY A 710 28.43 59.72 32.96
N ALA A 711 29.18 60.18 31.99
CA ALA A 711 30.64 60.13 31.81
C ALA A 711 31.52 58.91 32.28
N ALA A 712 32.16 58.38 31.30
CA ALA A 712 33.63 58.19 31.15
C ALA A 712 34.44 57.19 32.00
N ALA A 713 35.15 56.41 31.24
CA ALA A 713 36.56 56.01 31.37
C ALA A 713 36.97 54.77 32.16
N GLY A 714 37.55 53.88 31.43
CA GLY A 714 38.85 53.32 31.79
C GLY A 714 39.01 51.88 32.24
N GLY A 715 39.74 51.11 31.41
CA GLY A 715 40.65 50.12 31.92
C GLY A 715 40.37 48.64 31.61
N SER A 716 40.96 48.16 30.54
CA SER A 716 41.40 46.76 30.39
C SER A 716 42.56 46.48 31.36
N PRO A 717 43.12 45.25 31.51
CA PRO A 717 43.04 44.01 30.76
C PRO A 717 43.15 42.73 31.61
N GLY A 718 42.97 41.55 31.01
CA GLY A 718 43.63 40.34 31.47
C GLY A 718 42.79 39.08 31.40
N GLY A 719 43.02 38.25 30.36
CA GLY A 719 42.49 36.87 30.25
C GLY A 719 43.13 35.89 31.25
N PRO A 720 43.02 34.57 31.09
CA PRO A 720 42.93 33.76 29.89
C PRO A 720 41.91 32.62 29.88
N ARG A 721 41.85 32.00 28.74
CA ARG A 721 41.10 30.83 28.27
C ARG A 721 41.27 29.58 29.12
N ALA A 722 40.18 28.78 29.20
CA ALA A 722 40.07 27.32 29.04
C ALA A 722 38.58 27.05 28.99
N GLY A 723 37.98 26.44 28.04
CA GLY A 723 38.25 25.22 27.29
C GLY A 723 37.23 24.16 27.70
N GLY A 724 36.39 23.68 26.80
CA GLY A 724 35.56 22.56 27.06
C GLY A 724 34.07 22.77 26.76
N GLY A 725 33.72 22.61 25.48
CA GLY A 725 32.31 22.54 25.03
C GLY A 725 31.77 21.16 25.02
N GLY A 726 30.65 20.94 25.63
CA GLY A 726 29.76 19.82 25.35
C GLY A 726 28.45 20.39 24.89
N ARG A 727 28.18 20.32 23.59
CA ARG A 727 26.85 20.63 23.06
C ARG A 727 26.03 19.34 23.03
N GLY A 728 25.21 19.14 24.07
CA GLY A 728 24.14 18.15 24.08
C GLY A 728 23.02 18.62 23.15
N PHE A 729 22.54 17.72 22.30
CA PHE A 729 21.29 17.88 21.59
C PHE A 729 20.13 17.87 22.59
N GLY A 730 19.64 19.01 22.95
CA GLY A 730 18.49 19.21 23.80
C GLY A 730 17.52 20.17 23.12
N GLY A 731 16.70 19.69 22.23
CA GLY A 731 15.55 20.40 21.71
C GLY A 731 14.37 20.33 22.67
N GLY A 732 14.44 21.01 23.81
CA GLY A 732 13.31 21.17 24.73
C GLY A 732 12.30 22.16 24.15
N GLY A 733 11.20 21.66 23.58
CA GLY A 733 10.07 22.47 23.13
C GLY A 733 9.43 23.18 24.31
N ARG A 734 9.51 24.52 24.36
CA ARG A 734 8.69 25.34 25.22
C ARG A 734 7.31 25.50 24.61
N PHE A 735 6.28 25.34 25.45
CA PHE A 735 4.89 25.63 25.13
C PHE A 735 4.76 26.98 24.43
N GLY A 736 4.35 26.95 23.16
CA GLY A 736 4.02 28.17 22.43
C GLY A 736 2.77 28.79 23.00
N ALA A 737 2.86 30.08 23.37
CA ALA A 737 1.69 30.87 23.69
C ALA A 737 0.71 30.88 22.49
N PRO A 738 -0.62 31.01 22.72
CA PRO A 738 -1.59 31.13 21.65
C PRO A 738 -1.32 32.44 20.87
N GLY A 739 -0.74 32.33 19.66
CA GLY A 739 -0.44 33.47 18.81
C GLY A 739 0.90 33.41 18.08
N GLY A 740 1.81 32.50 18.41
CA GLY A 740 3.05 32.31 17.67
C GLY A 740 2.82 31.41 16.44
N GLY A 741 3.00 31.94 15.23
CA GLY A 741 2.96 31.16 13.99
C GLY A 741 3.96 29.99 14.04
N GLN A 742 3.60 28.85 13.49
CA GLN A 742 4.51 27.71 13.38
C GLN A 742 5.78 28.09 12.61
N PRO A 743 6.96 27.63 13.03
CA PRO A 743 8.20 27.91 12.32
C PRO A 743 8.13 27.40 10.88
N SER A 744 8.63 28.17 9.96
CA SER A 744 8.72 27.79 8.56
C SER A 744 9.87 26.81 8.38
N ARG A 745 9.61 25.69 7.69
CA ARG A 745 10.59 24.60 7.53
C ARG A 745 10.59 24.05 6.10
N TRP A 746 11.69 23.41 5.75
CA TRP A 746 11.84 22.63 4.53
C TRP A 746 12.57 21.31 4.83
N ASN A 747 12.30 20.30 4.03
CA ASN A 747 12.98 19.01 4.08
C ASN A 747 13.16 18.45 2.66
N ILE A 748 14.21 17.70 2.45
CA ILE A 748 14.49 16.94 1.21
C ILE A 748 15.03 15.58 1.60
N ALA A 749 14.51 14.53 0.98
CA ALA A 749 15.02 13.17 1.08
C ALA A 749 15.19 12.59 -0.32
N LEU A 750 16.34 12.00 -0.57
CA LEU A 750 16.66 11.33 -1.83
C LEU A 750 17.16 9.93 -1.53
N TYR A 751 16.58 8.92 -2.18
CA TYR A 751 17.03 7.53 -2.12
C TYR A 751 17.25 6.98 -3.51
N HIS A 752 18.30 6.19 -3.67
CA HIS A 752 18.59 5.47 -4.91
C HIS A 752 18.82 4.00 -4.60
N THR A 753 18.08 3.14 -5.28
CA THR A 753 18.24 1.69 -5.25
C THR A 753 18.88 1.24 -6.57
N TYR A 754 19.97 0.51 -6.47
CA TYR A 754 20.63 -0.16 -7.58
C TYR A 754 20.54 -1.66 -7.41
N ARG A 755 19.87 -2.36 -8.34
CA ARG A 755 19.78 -3.82 -8.36
C ARG A 755 20.96 -4.42 -9.08
N ILE A 756 21.68 -5.29 -8.37
CA ILE A 756 22.87 -6.00 -8.87
C ILE A 756 22.44 -7.31 -9.52
N GLN A 757 21.51 -8.02 -8.87
CA GLN A 757 21.00 -9.33 -9.29
C GLN A 757 19.53 -9.44 -8.92
N GLU A 758 18.71 -9.99 -9.81
CA GLU A 758 17.31 -10.31 -9.58
C GLU A 758 16.94 -11.52 -10.43
N GLU A 759 16.98 -12.72 -9.85
CA GLU A 759 16.86 -13.99 -10.55
C GLU A 759 15.82 -14.90 -9.93
N ILE A 760 15.09 -15.62 -10.78
CA ILE A 760 14.09 -16.62 -10.39
C ILE A 760 14.38 -17.95 -11.12
N LEU A 761 14.52 -19.03 -10.36
CA LEU A 761 14.46 -20.39 -10.88
C LEU A 761 13.06 -20.94 -10.61
N ILE A 762 12.29 -21.14 -11.68
CA ILE A 762 10.90 -21.63 -11.56
C ILE A 762 10.89 -23.04 -11.01
N ARG A 763 11.68 -23.94 -11.62
CA ARG A 763 11.88 -25.34 -11.19
C ARG A 763 13.18 -25.89 -11.79
N PRO A 764 13.77 -26.96 -11.21
CA PRO A 764 14.94 -27.61 -11.78
C PRO A 764 14.71 -28.04 -13.24
N GLY A 765 15.68 -27.76 -14.11
CA GLY A 765 15.63 -28.10 -15.54
C GLY A 765 15.00 -27.04 -16.44
N VAL A 766 14.50 -25.92 -15.89
CA VAL A 766 14.02 -24.75 -16.62
C VAL A 766 15.10 -23.67 -16.54
N PRO A 767 15.31 -22.83 -17.58
CA PRO A 767 16.24 -21.70 -17.50
C PRO A 767 15.93 -20.76 -16.32
N VAL A 768 16.97 -20.18 -15.76
CA VAL A 768 16.83 -19.13 -14.75
C VAL A 768 16.32 -17.85 -15.42
N LEU A 769 15.27 -17.26 -14.88
CA LEU A 769 14.76 -15.96 -15.30
C LEU A 769 15.65 -14.87 -14.71
N ASP A 770 16.36 -14.11 -15.54
CA ASP A 770 17.08 -12.90 -15.15
C ASP A 770 16.18 -11.68 -15.40
N LEU A 771 15.57 -11.17 -14.33
CA LEU A 771 14.61 -10.06 -14.41
C LEU A 771 15.25 -8.72 -14.76
N LEU A 772 16.58 -8.61 -14.67
CA LEU A 772 17.33 -7.41 -15.09
C LEU A 772 17.71 -7.44 -16.57
N ASN A 773 17.64 -8.62 -17.22
CA ASN A 773 18.16 -8.83 -18.57
C ASN A 773 17.18 -9.63 -19.45
N GLY A 774 15.93 -9.19 -19.54
CA GLY A 774 14.99 -9.67 -20.55
C GLY A 774 13.99 -10.71 -20.07
N SER A 775 14.02 -11.14 -18.80
CA SER A 775 12.92 -11.92 -18.24
C SER A 775 11.92 -11.04 -17.50
N ALA A 776 10.65 -11.42 -17.50
CA ALA A 776 9.59 -10.69 -16.82
C ALA A 776 8.63 -11.66 -16.11
N THR A 777 8.14 -11.27 -14.94
CA THR A 777 7.13 -12.02 -14.18
C THR A 777 5.88 -11.21 -13.92
N SER A 778 5.86 -9.94 -14.28
CA SER A 778 4.70 -9.06 -14.13
C SER A 778 4.35 -8.39 -15.46
N SER A 779 3.11 -7.88 -15.57
CA SER A 779 2.68 -7.07 -16.70
C SER A 779 3.46 -5.76 -16.85
N ASN A 780 4.22 -5.36 -15.82
CA ASN A 780 5.07 -4.17 -15.88
C ASN A 780 6.50 -4.47 -16.37
N GLY A 781 6.74 -5.65 -16.93
CA GLY A 781 8.03 -6.07 -17.44
C GLY A 781 8.93 -6.74 -16.41
N GLY A 782 10.24 -6.62 -16.58
CA GLY A 782 11.27 -7.10 -15.67
C GLY A 782 11.46 -6.20 -14.46
N ALA A 783 12.59 -6.36 -13.76
CA ALA A 783 12.96 -5.51 -12.63
C ALA A 783 13.80 -4.32 -13.10
N SER A 784 13.41 -3.10 -12.74
CA SER A 784 14.18 -1.90 -13.02
C SER A 784 15.52 -1.92 -12.30
N ARG A 785 16.61 -1.70 -13.02
CA ARG A 785 17.98 -1.70 -12.46
C ARG A 785 18.21 -0.51 -11.53
N HIS A 786 17.68 0.66 -11.91
CA HIS A 786 17.77 1.90 -11.14
C HIS A 786 16.37 2.33 -10.71
N GLU A 787 16.24 2.65 -9.42
CA GLU A 787 15.03 3.24 -8.84
C GLU A 787 15.45 4.42 -7.96
N VAL A 788 14.90 5.61 -8.22
CA VAL A 788 15.16 6.84 -7.47
C VAL A 788 13.88 7.33 -6.85
N GLU A 789 13.93 7.60 -5.56
CA GLU A 789 12.82 8.20 -4.78
C GLU A 789 13.27 9.57 -4.28
N LEU A 790 12.51 10.59 -4.61
CA LEU A 790 12.74 11.97 -4.16
C LEU A 790 11.49 12.43 -3.41
N SER A 791 11.67 12.94 -2.21
CA SER A 791 10.62 13.65 -1.50
C SER A 791 11.14 14.97 -0.97
N GLY A 792 10.31 16.00 -1.02
CA GLY A 792 10.66 17.32 -0.50
C GLY A 792 9.43 18.06 -0.06
N GLY A 793 9.55 18.84 1.00
CA GLY A 793 8.47 19.64 1.54
C GLY A 793 8.93 21.02 1.98
N MET A 794 8.03 21.97 1.91
CA MET A 794 8.22 23.32 2.41
C MET A 794 6.92 23.82 3.05
N PHE A 795 7.05 24.39 4.24
CA PHE A 795 5.94 25.03 4.92
C PHE A 795 6.31 26.45 5.34
N HIS A 796 5.49 27.42 4.96
CA HIS A 796 5.70 28.83 5.29
C HIS A 796 4.38 29.56 5.50
N LYS A 797 4.18 30.14 6.72
CA LYS A 797 3.02 30.99 7.05
C LYS A 797 1.66 30.37 6.66
N GLY A 798 1.47 29.09 6.91
CA GLY A 798 0.22 28.40 6.64
C GLY A 798 0.09 27.79 5.24
N PHE A 799 1.01 28.08 4.34
CA PHE A 799 1.09 27.44 3.03
C PHE A 799 2.10 26.29 3.06
N GLY A 800 1.71 25.14 2.56
CA GLY A 800 2.59 23.99 2.40
C GLY A 800 2.62 23.50 0.96
N LEU A 801 3.79 23.04 0.58
CA LEU A 801 4.04 22.33 -0.67
C LEU A 801 4.84 21.07 -0.33
N ARG A 802 4.39 19.91 -0.80
CA ARG A 802 5.14 18.66 -0.75
C ARG A 802 5.20 18.07 -2.16
N LEU A 803 6.37 17.63 -2.55
CA LEU A 803 6.61 16.92 -3.81
C LEU A 803 7.13 15.53 -3.49
N GLN A 804 6.62 14.53 -4.19
CA GLN A 804 7.12 13.16 -4.13
C GLN A 804 7.33 12.68 -5.56
N GLY A 805 8.55 12.27 -5.87
CA GLY A 805 8.95 11.78 -7.20
C GLY A 805 9.50 10.37 -7.11
N THR A 806 9.17 9.54 -8.07
CA THR A 806 9.78 8.22 -8.29
C THR A 806 10.22 8.11 -9.73
N TYR A 807 11.43 7.60 -9.93
CA TYR A 807 11.95 7.25 -11.25
C TYR A 807 12.33 5.77 -11.26
N LYS A 808 11.96 5.05 -12.30
CA LYS A 808 12.36 3.66 -12.55
C LYS A 808 12.89 3.52 -13.97
N SER A 809 14.06 2.90 -14.11
CA SER A 809 14.62 2.62 -15.43
C SER A 809 13.80 1.59 -16.20
N GLY A 810 13.76 1.71 -17.52
CA GLY A 810 13.05 0.80 -18.41
C GLY A 810 13.55 -0.65 -18.32
N THR A 811 12.73 -1.57 -18.84
CA THR A 811 12.97 -3.02 -18.81
C THR A 811 12.61 -3.66 -20.15
N THR A 812 12.90 -4.95 -20.28
CA THR A 812 12.53 -5.75 -21.45
C THR A 812 11.90 -7.07 -21.01
N ALA A 813 11.01 -7.61 -21.85
CA ALA A 813 10.51 -8.98 -21.73
C ALA A 813 10.75 -9.67 -23.09
N ASN A 814 11.63 -10.67 -23.11
CA ASN A 814 11.99 -11.36 -24.34
C ASN A 814 10.90 -12.34 -24.78
N GLY A 815 10.66 -12.41 -26.07
CA GLY A 815 9.87 -13.47 -26.71
C GLY A 815 10.68 -14.76 -26.90
N THR A 816 10.15 -15.70 -27.71
CA THR A 816 10.81 -16.99 -27.99
C THR A 816 12.00 -16.88 -28.95
N GLY A 817 12.19 -15.74 -29.61
CA GLY A 817 13.12 -15.59 -30.74
C GLY A 817 12.69 -16.29 -32.04
N LEU A 818 11.48 -16.92 -32.04
CA LEU A 818 10.91 -17.55 -33.25
C LEU A 818 10.12 -16.52 -34.07
N PRO A 819 9.93 -16.74 -35.38
CA PRO A 819 9.07 -15.89 -36.22
C PRO A 819 7.65 -15.78 -35.61
N GLY A 820 7.16 -14.55 -35.43
CA GLY A 820 5.85 -14.27 -34.81
C GLY A 820 5.90 -13.99 -33.31
N SER A 821 7.01 -14.31 -32.62
CA SER A 821 7.20 -13.97 -31.19
C SER A 821 8.03 -12.69 -31.07
N ASN A 822 7.50 -11.68 -30.42
CA ASN A 822 8.11 -10.36 -30.26
C ASN A 822 8.56 -10.10 -28.83
N ASP A 823 9.75 -9.48 -28.69
CA ASP A 823 10.17 -8.91 -27.42
C ASP A 823 9.36 -7.66 -27.14
N LEU A 824 9.06 -7.41 -25.86
CA LEU A 824 8.46 -6.17 -25.41
C LEU A 824 9.49 -5.30 -24.71
N ARG A 825 9.49 -4.00 -25.03
CA ARG A 825 10.30 -2.98 -24.38
C ARG A 825 9.39 -2.05 -23.60
N PHE A 826 9.71 -1.88 -22.34
CA PHE A 826 9.03 -1.01 -21.39
C PHE A 826 9.92 0.22 -21.20
N SER A 827 9.36 1.42 -21.40
CA SER A 827 10.09 2.67 -21.17
C SER A 827 10.46 2.83 -19.68
N ASP A 828 11.37 3.75 -19.40
CA ASP A 828 11.48 4.32 -18.06
C ASP A 828 10.23 5.12 -17.72
N ILE A 829 10.01 5.35 -16.42
CA ILE A 829 8.88 6.12 -15.89
C ILE A 829 9.35 7.07 -14.79
N ALA A 830 8.86 8.31 -14.83
CA ALA A 830 9.06 9.33 -13.82
C ALA A 830 7.72 9.88 -13.33
N ALA A 831 7.22 9.40 -12.23
CA ALA A 831 5.98 9.89 -11.62
C ALA A 831 6.30 10.92 -10.53
N VAL A 832 5.65 12.08 -10.59
CA VAL A 832 5.78 13.16 -9.59
C VAL A 832 4.41 13.54 -9.08
N ASN A 833 4.23 13.50 -7.76
CA ASN A 833 3.02 13.93 -7.08
C ASN A 833 3.28 15.24 -6.34
N ALA A 834 2.31 16.16 -6.35
CA ALA A 834 2.37 17.40 -5.57
C ALA A 834 1.17 17.51 -4.63
N PHE A 835 1.45 18.01 -3.44
CA PHE A 835 0.46 18.37 -2.41
C PHE A 835 0.63 19.83 -2.09
N LEU A 836 -0.38 20.64 -2.38
CA LEU A 836 -0.44 22.04 -2.01
C LEU A 836 -1.54 22.18 -0.98
N PHE A 837 -1.24 22.77 0.16
CA PHE A 837 -2.25 23.00 1.18
C PHE A 837 -2.14 24.37 1.81
N VAL A 838 -3.25 24.86 2.30
CA VAL A 838 -3.33 26.10 3.07
C VAL A 838 -4.10 25.88 4.36
N ASN A 839 -3.43 26.14 5.48
CA ASN A 839 -4.06 26.20 6.80
C ASN A 839 -4.66 27.59 6.98
N LEU A 840 -5.97 27.68 6.91
CA LEU A 840 -6.69 28.96 6.95
C LEU A 840 -6.62 29.65 8.31
N ASP A 841 -6.36 28.92 9.39
CA ASP A 841 -6.09 29.53 10.73
C ASP A 841 -4.95 30.53 10.74
N GLN A 842 -3.94 30.31 9.90
CA GLN A 842 -2.79 31.20 9.77
C GLN A 842 -3.05 32.39 8.82
N GLN A 843 -4.23 32.42 8.19
CA GLN A 843 -4.67 33.48 7.28
C GLN A 843 -5.63 34.43 8.00
N ALA A 844 -5.10 35.26 8.93
CA ALA A 844 -5.91 36.14 9.82
C ALA A 844 -6.92 37.01 9.07
N LYS A 845 -6.61 37.51 7.86
CA LYS A 845 -7.52 38.32 7.05
C LYS A 845 -8.71 37.52 6.56
N VAL A 846 -8.49 36.26 6.14
CA VAL A 846 -9.53 35.34 5.63
C VAL A 846 -10.45 34.93 6.78
N VAL A 847 -9.89 34.51 7.91
CA VAL A 847 -10.66 34.12 9.10
C VAL A 847 -11.47 35.31 9.66
N LYS A 848 -10.92 36.54 9.63
CA LYS A 848 -11.66 37.72 10.04
C LYS A 848 -12.86 38.01 9.11
N ALA A 849 -12.70 37.79 7.81
CA ALA A 849 -13.77 38.01 6.82
C ALA A 849 -14.84 36.93 6.89
N VAL A 850 -14.43 35.67 7.09
CA VAL A 850 -15.29 34.49 7.14
C VAL A 850 -14.91 33.63 8.35
N PRO A 851 -15.47 33.88 9.53
CA PRO A 851 -15.10 33.18 10.79
C PRO A 851 -15.32 31.68 10.75
N PHE A 852 -16.23 31.18 9.91
CA PHE A 852 -16.46 29.75 9.69
C PHE A 852 -15.19 29.02 9.23
N LEU A 853 -14.28 29.68 8.51
CA LEU A 853 -13.04 29.09 8.00
C LEU A 853 -11.93 28.92 9.05
N LYS A 854 -12.16 29.36 10.32
CA LYS A 854 -11.25 29.04 11.42
C LYS A 854 -11.19 27.52 11.61
N GLY A 855 -10.02 26.92 11.77
CA GLY A 855 -9.84 25.48 11.87
C GLY A 855 -9.99 24.73 10.55
N SER A 856 -10.01 25.44 9.42
CA SER A 856 -10.15 24.78 8.11
C SER A 856 -8.81 24.68 7.38
N ARG A 857 -8.69 23.63 6.56
CA ARG A 857 -7.60 23.40 5.60
C ARG A 857 -8.21 23.11 4.23
N VAL A 858 -7.58 23.62 3.19
CA VAL A 858 -7.83 23.27 1.80
C VAL A 858 -6.58 22.61 1.26
N THR A 859 -6.72 21.47 0.61
CA THR A 859 -5.62 20.75 -0.01
C THR A 859 -5.93 20.51 -1.49
N LEU A 860 -4.96 20.76 -2.34
CA LEU A 860 -4.95 20.34 -3.74
C LEU A 860 -3.82 19.33 -3.91
N ARG A 861 -4.18 18.10 -4.26
CA ARG A 861 -3.25 17.04 -4.63
C ARG A 861 -3.28 16.84 -6.13
N VAL A 862 -2.13 16.73 -6.74
CA VAL A 862 -1.99 16.36 -8.15
C VAL A 862 -1.11 15.12 -8.21
N GLU A 863 -1.70 13.99 -8.57
CA GLU A 863 -0.97 12.76 -8.81
C GLU A 863 -0.43 12.76 -10.25
N ASN A 864 0.77 12.23 -10.43
CA ASN A 864 1.42 12.11 -11.72
C ASN A 864 1.38 13.42 -12.54
N ILE A 865 1.96 14.52 -11.98
CA ILE A 865 1.98 15.86 -12.63
C ILE A 865 2.55 15.79 -14.05
N LEU A 866 3.53 14.90 -14.28
CA LEU A 866 4.19 14.76 -15.56
C LEU A 866 3.30 14.04 -16.59
N ASN A 867 2.21 13.40 -16.13
CA ASN A 867 1.37 12.50 -16.91
C ASN A 867 2.20 11.44 -17.67
N ASP A 868 3.26 10.97 -17.01
CA ASP A 868 4.17 9.98 -17.58
C ASP A 868 3.62 8.57 -17.29
N ILE A 869 3.43 7.80 -18.36
CA ILE A 869 2.90 6.43 -18.31
C ILE A 869 3.87 5.54 -19.08
N VAL A 870 4.12 4.33 -18.58
CA VAL A 870 5.01 3.38 -19.25
C VAL A 870 4.54 3.14 -20.70
N ASP A 871 5.40 3.40 -21.67
CA ASP A 871 5.19 3.07 -23.08
C ASP A 871 5.76 1.67 -23.34
N VAL A 872 4.93 0.79 -23.89
CA VAL A 872 5.33 -0.61 -24.16
C VAL A 872 5.24 -0.86 -25.65
N ARG A 873 6.35 -1.30 -26.25
CA ARG A 873 6.43 -1.54 -27.69
C ARG A 873 7.02 -2.91 -28.00
N ASP A 874 6.52 -3.51 -29.05
CA ASP A 874 7.12 -4.69 -29.67
C ASP A 874 8.36 -4.34 -30.51
N GLN A 875 9.01 -5.33 -31.10
CA GLN A 875 10.18 -5.15 -31.97
C GLN A 875 9.89 -4.30 -33.22
N ASN A 876 8.65 -4.23 -33.66
CA ASN A 876 8.20 -3.45 -34.81
C ASN A 876 7.79 -2.01 -34.45
N GLY A 877 7.83 -1.68 -33.15
CA GLY A 877 7.40 -0.39 -32.62
C GLY A 877 5.90 -0.28 -32.36
N ASN A 878 5.14 -1.36 -32.50
CA ASN A 878 3.70 -1.36 -32.21
C ASN A 878 3.45 -1.51 -30.71
N VAL A 879 2.34 -0.93 -30.25
CA VAL A 879 1.86 -1.09 -28.87
C VAL A 879 0.88 -2.28 -28.85
N PRO A 880 1.18 -3.36 -28.11
CA PRO A 880 0.24 -4.48 -27.99
C PRO A 880 -1.05 -4.06 -27.28
N LEU A 881 -2.18 -4.67 -27.63
CA LEU A 881 -3.52 -4.28 -27.16
C LEU A 881 -3.58 -4.10 -25.63
N GLY A 882 -3.16 -5.11 -24.85
CA GLY A 882 -3.20 -5.08 -23.38
C GLY A 882 -2.16 -4.17 -22.74
N TYR A 883 -1.30 -3.50 -23.53
CA TYR A 883 -0.26 -2.57 -23.08
C TYR A 883 -0.50 -1.13 -23.56
N GLN A 884 -1.68 -0.82 -24.10
CA GLN A 884 -2.07 0.57 -24.33
C GLN A 884 -2.11 1.33 -23.01
N GLN A 885 -1.80 2.61 -23.04
CA GLN A 885 -1.65 3.43 -21.83
C GLN A 885 -2.90 3.38 -20.92
N GLY A 886 -4.10 3.39 -21.50
CA GLY A 886 -5.33 3.28 -20.74
C GLY A 886 -5.53 1.94 -19.99
N TYR A 887 -4.84 0.84 -20.40
CA TYR A 887 -4.81 -0.41 -19.64
C TYR A 887 -3.74 -0.41 -18.54
N ILE A 888 -2.60 0.26 -18.77
CA ILE A 888 -1.48 0.32 -17.82
C ILE A 888 -1.80 1.27 -16.67
N ASP A 889 -2.24 2.47 -16.99
CA ASP A 889 -2.69 3.48 -16.02
C ASP A 889 -3.95 4.17 -16.56
N PRO A 890 -5.14 3.68 -16.20
CA PRO A 890 -6.40 4.23 -16.71
C PRO A 890 -6.73 5.62 -16.13
N ARG A 891 -6.05 6.06 -15.07
CA ARG A 891 -6.27 7.36 -14.44
C ARG A 891 -5.34 8.45 -14.97
N GLY A 892 -4.08 8.12 -15.29
CA GLY A 892 -3.09 9.11 -15.68
C GLY A 892 -2.89 10.18 -14.61
N ARG A 893 -2.92 11.47 -15.01
CA ARG A 893 -2.87 12.59 -14.06
C ARG A 893 -4.21 12.76 -13.35
N VAL A 894 -4.18 12.79 -11.99
CA VAL A 894 -5.39 12.95 -11.17
C VAL A 894 -5.31 14.25 -10.37
N PHE A 895 -6.40 15.01 -10.36
CA PHE A 895 -6.59 16.17 -9.48
C PHE A 895 -7.54 15.78 -8.34
N GLU A 896 -7.11 16.06 -7.11
CA GLU A 896 -7.90 15.85 -5.91
C GLU A 896 -7.97 17.17 -5.13
N LEU A 897 -9.17 17.54 -4.73
CA LEU A 897 -9.43 18.70 -3.89
C LEU A 897 -10.08 18.24 -2.59
N SER A 898 -9.43 18.55 -1.46
CA SER A 898 -10.02 18.30 -0.14
C SER A 898 -10.30 19.58 0.62
N PHE A 899 -11.36 19.52 1.40
CA PHE A 899 -11.73 20.56 2.40
C PHE A 899 -11.96 19.90 3.75
N ARG A 900 -11.06 20.18 4.69
CA ARG A 900 -11.16 19.71 6.06
C ARG A 900 -11.56 20.83 6.99
N LYS A 901 -12.51 20.57 7.87
CA LYS A 901 -12.97 21.48 8.91
C LYS A 901 -12.84 20.85 10.28
N ARG A 902 -12.11 21.50 11.18
CA ARG A 902 -12.01 21.14 12.60
C ARG A 902 -12.83 22.12 13.46
N PHE A 903 -13.61 21.56 14.36
CA PHE A 903 -14.48 22.29 15.29
C PHE A 903 -13.91 22.29 16.69
#